data_b9e68b889c344779256fb6686cd8fd21
#
_entry.id   b9e68b889c344779256fb6686cd8fd21
#
_cell.length_a   1.000
_cell.length_b   1.000
_cell.length_c   1.000
_cell.angle_alpha   90.00
_cell.angle_beta   90.00
_cell.angle_gamma   90.00
#
_symmetry.space_group_name_H-M   'P 1'
#
loop_
_entity.id
_entity.type
_entity.pdbx_description
1 polymer ?
#
loop_
_entity_poly.entity_id
_entity_poly.type
_entity_poly.pdbx_seq_one_letter_code
_entity_poly.pdbx_strand_id
1 'polypeptide(L)'
;MQILTRNEATHRAAHLHVSAIDVVVDLRDAQDTTKPTYPVTSTLTLTSDEERTFIDIAGEVKEVLLNGEAHAFDDDEDRVWVGGLPVGETITLEVRALASYSRSGEGLHRYTDPEDGEVYLYTQFEPNDAHRAWPCVDQPDVKPEWTFHVIAPAGWVVSSNGVETAVEAVDDSGALRHDFTATRPLSSYITAIVAGPWAVIEGGTWSGGASDGGHADLPLRLLCRRTLERYLDSDDVFEVTRAGLDFFHERYGVTFPWGSYDQVYVPEYNLGAMENPGCITFNENYISRSTPTFSERQRRANTTLHEMCHMWFGDLATPSWWDDLWLKESFAENQGASAIATATRYVGEWANFAMNRKIWAYTQDQMPTTHPIAADIPDVAAAKTNFDGITYAKGAAVLKQLVAWVGDDAFYEGARRYFAEHQFGATNLQDLLVALEGASHQELSSWKSAWLETSGPSTLSASWVTDSVGAITDFTLHQGGEACNGVLRPHRVTVSTWRVAAGALERTHAFDVRIDGESAGIDPEGVLAVPGGAASADLVVVNDDDLTYAISRLDERSTDVALAYVGTIEAPITRAVIWASLWNAVRDGLLDPRRFVVAVLNAVPSETEPAIRDRLLLFVAEAISSFLPGQARADVHDQVLATTIRLSRETEDSDAWRSYTRAFIAEFAARGGDEYEATVRDFASSENPDIAWRARRALAARGLVDADAIEAWRSADGSGEAARMSVEALASLPLEDARSRAWESVYSESLSNDFLTATLAGLNASSWEGDSGLDSAVDRLRPYWEAHTIGMALRYANGVLAYGLDIDREGSVERSAGLLRGWLDAHSDAPAQLRRIVLEHLDAFERDERVQRRWKQDQ
;
A
#
# COMPACT_ATOMS: atom_id res chain seq x y z
N MET A 1 7.63 -22.79 12.39
CA MET A 1 7.15 -22.62 11.00
C MET A 1 8.32 -22.76 10.06
N GLN A 2 8.24 -23.68 9.12
CA GLN A 2 9.28 -23.85 8.10
C GLN A 2 9.10 -22.82 7.00
N ILE A 3 10.17 -22.10 6.67
CA ILE A 3 10.14 -21.06 5.64
C ILE A 3 10.46 -21.73 4.29
N LEU A 4 9.56 -21.60 3.30
CA LEU A 4 9.82 -22.08 1.95
C LEU A 4 10.90 -21.23 1.29
N THR A 5 11.97 -21.89 0.84
CA THR A 5 13.06 -21.26 0.11
C THR A 5 12.83 -21.32 -1.40
N ARG A 6 13.42 -20.38 -2.14
CA ARG A 6 13.41 -20.38 -3.62
C ARG A 6 13.92 -21.70 -4.20
N ASN A 7 14.99 -22.25 -3.61
CA ASN A 7 15.56 -23.50 -4.10
C ASN A 7 14.62 -24.70 -3.90
N GLU A 8 13.93 -24.79 -2.75
CA GLU A 8 12.92 -25.83 -2.52
C GLU A 8 11.73 -25.69 -3.48
N ALA A 9 11.23 -24.47 -3.67
CA ALA A 9 10.13 -24.19 -4.61
C ALA A 9 10.51 -24.56 -6.04
N THR A 10 11.69 -24.13 -6.52
CA THR A 10 12.20 -24.46 -7.86
C THR A 10 12.37 -25.97 -8.04
N HIS A 11 12.92 -26.67 -7.04
CA HIS A 11 13.06 -28.12 -7.10
C HIS A 11 11.71 -28.81 -7.18
N ARG A 12 10.78 -28.39 -6.30
CA ARG A 12 9.42 -28.98 -6.25
C ARG A 12 8.66 -28.76 -7.56
N ALA A 13 8.67 -27.54 -8.13
CA ALA A 13 8.02 -27.26 -9.41
C ALA A 13 8.61 -28.05 -10.58
N ALA A 14 9.91 -28.37 -10.55
CA ALA A 14 10.58 -29.15 -11.58
C ALA A 14 10.19 -30.64 -11.57
N HIS A 15 9.75 -31.18 -10.42
CA HIS A 15 9.51 -32.59 -10.20
C HIS A 15 8.07 -32.96 -9.84
N LEU A 16 7.23 -31.97 -9.50
CA LEU A 16 5.84 -32.17 -9.09
C LEU A 16 4.89 -31.38 -10.00
N HIS A 17 4.07 -32.06 -10.74
CA HIS A 17 3.02 -31.44 -11.54
C HIS A 17 1.67 -31.68 -10.91
N VAL A 18 1.02 -30.63 -10.41
CA VAL A 18 -0.34 -30.67 -9.84
C VAL A 18 -1.30 -30.10 -10.88
N SER A 19 -2.23 -30.93 -11.35
CA SER A 19 -3.19 -30.53 -12.37
C SER A 19 -4.49 -29.98 -11.82
N ALA A 20 -4.94 -30.50 -10.65
CA ALA A 20 -6.16 -30.05 -10.00
C ALA A 20 -6.08 -30.21 -8.48
N ILE A 21 -6.78 -29.35 -7.75
CA ILE A 21 -7.01 -29.47 -6.31
C ILE A 21 -8.50 -29.24 -6.04
N ASP A 22 -9.14 -30.22 -5.41
CA ASP A 22 -10.51 -30.14 -4.94
C ASP A 22 -10.48 -29.92 -3.43
N VAL A 23 -11.13 -28.86 -2.94
CA VAL A 23 -11.08 -28.44 -1.54
C VAL A 23 -12.49 -28.42 -0.94
N VAL A 24 -12.70 -29.17 0.13
CA VAL A 24 -13.92 -29.13 0.94
C VAL A 24 -13.61 -28.47 2.26
N VAL A 25 -14.27 -27.32 2.54
CA VAL A 25 -14.11 -26.56 3.79
C VAL A 25 -15.42 -26.59 4.57
N ASP A 26 -15.39 -27.12 5.81
CA ASP A 26 -16.59 -27.26 6.65
C ASP A 26 -16.66 -26.16 7.71
N LEU A 27 -17.45 -25.13 7.44
CA LEU A 27 -17.65 -23.94 8.28
C LEU A 27 -19.00 -23.95 9.01
N ARG A 28 -19.70 -25.11 9.09
CA ARG A 28 -21.02 -25.19 9.73
C ARG A 28 -21.05 -24.68 11.17
N ASP A 29 -19.94 -24.80 11.87
CA ASP A 29 -19.78 -24.42 13.27
C ASP A 29 -19.08 -23.04 13.45
N ALA A 30 -18.85 -22.29 12.39
CA ALA A 30 -18.06 -21.04 12.42
C ALA A 30 -18.65 -19.95 13.34
N GLN A 31 -19.96 -19.97 13.59
CA GLN A 31 -20.64 -19.06 14.52
C GLN A 31 -20.30 -19.36 16.00
N ASP A 32 -19.87 -20.58 16.31
CA ASP A 32 -19.39 -20.94 17.66
C ASP A 32 -17.92 -20.51 17.83
N THR A 33 -17.72 -19.32 18.37
CA THR A 33 -16.38 -18.75 18.56
C THR A 33 -15.53 -19.51 19.59
N THR A 34 -16.12 -20.48 20.33
CA THR A 34 -15.35 -21.36 21.23
C THR A 34 -14.64 -22.48 20.48
N LYS A 35 -15.02 -22.75 19.22
CA LYS A 35 -14.34 -23.69 18.34
C LYS A 35 -13.22 -22.99 17.59
N PRO A 36 -11.94 -23.29 17.87
CA PRO A 36 -10.81 -22.61 17.24
C PRO A 36 -10.46 -23.16 15.85
N THR A 37 -10.99 -24.33 15.48
CA THR A 37 -10.63 -25.06 14.26
C THR A 37 -11.84 -25.47 13.44
N TYR A 38 -11.62 -25.81 12.19
CA TYR A 38 -12.60 -26.33 11.25
C TYR A 38 -12.03 -27.50 10.44
N PRO A 39 -12.86 -28.47 10.00
CA PRO A 39 -12.44 -29.56 9.13
C PRO A 39 -12.18 -29.06 7.71
N VAL A 40 -11.12 -29.56 7.10
CA VAL A 40 -10.78 -29.32 5.69
C VAL A 40 -10.26 -30.60 5.04
N THR A 41 -10.60 -30.80 3.77
CA THR A 41 -10.09 -31.89 2.94
C THR A 41 -9.64 -31.31 1.62
N SER A 42 -8.40 -31.60 1.22
CA SER A 42 -7.91 -31.32 -0.14
C SER A 42 -7.59 -32.62 -0.86
N THR A 43 -8.08 -32.76 -2.08
CA THR A 43 -7.74 -33.86 -2.99
C THR A 43 -6.95 -33.32 -4.16
N LEU A 44 -5.67 -33.65 -4.21
CA LEU A 44 -4.74 -33.22 -5.25
C LEU A 44 -4.64 -34.29 -6.32
N THR A 45 -4.81 -33.92 -7.58
CA THR A 45 -4.48 -34.76 -8.75
C THR A 45 -3.12 -34.33 -9.24
N LEU A 46 -2.13 -35.22 -9.16
CA LEU A 46 -0.75 -34.89 -9.42
C LEU A 46 0.05 -36.02 -10.08
N THR A 47 1.19 -35.64 -10.66
CA THR A 47 2.23 -36.56 -11.16
C THR A 47 3.55 -36.12 -10.55
N SER A 48 4.38 -37.07 -10.07
CA SER A 48 5.69 -36.79 -9.50
C SER A 48 6.77 -37.61 -10.21
N ASP A 49 7.93 -36.98 -10.46
CA ASP A 49 9.11 -37.64 -10.95
C ASP A 49 10.00 -38.21 -9.81
N GLU A 50 9.58 -37.97 -8.56
CA GLU A 50 10.24 -38.43 -7.35
C GLU A 50 9.29 -39.31 -6.51
N GLU A 51 9.87 -40.25 -5.77
CA GLU A 51 9.11 -41.11 -4.84
C GLU A 51 8.62 -40.41 -3.58
N ARG A 52 9.04 -39.16 -3.33
CA ARG A 52 8.70 -38.39 -2.11
C ARG A 52 8.52 -36.91 -2.42
N THR A 53 7.45 -36.35 -1.84
CA THR A 53 7.20 -34.91 -1.87
C THR A 53 6.60 -34.45 -0.54
N PHE A 54 6.36 -33.13 -0.39
CA PHE A 54 5.61 -32.60 0.75
C PHE A 54 4.44 -31.72 0.27
N ILE A 55 3.39 -31.73 1.09
CA ILE A 55 2.21 -30.86 0.99
C ILE A 55 2.25 -29.89 2.15
N ASP A 56 1.98 -28.61 1.88
CA ASP A 56 1.97 -27.57 2.91
C ASP A 56 0.61 -27.54 3.61
N ILE A 57 0.60 -27.54 4.94
CA ILE A 57 -0.58 -27.38 5.81
C ILE A 57 -0.18 -27.00 7.24
N ALA A 58 -0.62 -25.83 7.71
CA ALA A 58 -0.50 -25.41 9.11
C ALA A 58 -1.74 -25.86 9.91
N GLY A 59 -1.88 -27.15 10.17
CA GLY A 59 -3.03 -27.71 10.83
C GLY A 59 -2.78 -29.14 11.32
N GLU A 60 -3.71 -29.69 12.10
CA GLU A 60 -3.60 -31.07 12.57
C GLU A 60 -4.04 -32.05 11.48
N VAL A 61 -3.10 -32.75 10.86
CA VAL A 61 -3.40 -33.76 9.83
C VAL A 61 -4.01 -35.02 10.47
N LYS A 62 -5.17 -35.41 9.99
CA LYS A 62 -5.92 -36.58 10.50
C LYS A 62 -5.69 -37.84 9.68
N GLU A 63 -5.62 -37.68 8.36
CA GLU A 63 -5.52 -38.80 7.44
C GLU A 63 -4.93 -38.35 6.10
N VAL A 64 -4.13 -39.22 5.49
CA VAL A 64 -3.66 -39.08 4.11
C VAL A 64 -4.07 -40.35 3.35
N LEU A 65 -4.70 -40.15 2.18
CA LEU A 65 -5.08 -41.28 1.29
C LEU A 65 -4.34 -41.14 -0.03
N LEU A 66 -3.70 -42.19 -0.50
CA LEU A 66 -3.12 -42.29 -1.82
C LEU A 66 -3.98 -43.19 -2.69
N ASN A 67 -4.55 -42.64 -3.78
CA ASN A 67 -5.50 -43.33 -4.64
C ASN A 67 -6.69 -43.98 -3.87
N GLY A 68 -7.17 -43.30 -2.81
CA GLY A 68 -8.27 -43.71 -1.96
C GLY A 68 -7.90 -44.71 -0.87
N GLU A 69 -6.65 -45.14 -0.75
CA GLU A 69 -6.18 -46.06 0.31
C GLU A 69 -5.38 -45.29 1.36
N ALA A 70 -5.55 -45.60 2.64
CA ALA A 70 -4.82 -44.97 3.74
C ALA A 70 -3.30 -45.12 3.57
N HIS A 71 -2.58 -44.00 3.63
CA HIS A 71 -1.17 -43.93 3.37
C HIS A 71 -0.41 -43.36 4.55
N ALA A 72 0.84 -43.86 4.75
CA ALA A 72 1.70 -43.35 5.81
C ALA A 72 2.30 -41.98 5.42
N PHE A 73 2.40 -41.08 6.38
CA PHE A 73 2.98 -39.75 6.20
C PHE A 73 3.83 -39.38 7.41
N ASP A 74 4.75 -38.47 7.21
CA ASP A 74 5.53 -37.81 8.27
C ASP A 74 4.99 -36.37 8.41
N ASP A 75 4.49 -36.03 9.60
CA ASP A 75 4.03 -34.68 9.95
C ASP A 75 5.21 -33.90 10.55
N ASP A 76 5.58 -32.79 9.89
CA ASP A 76 6.74 -31.96 10.24
C ASP A 76 6.34 -30.48 10.23
N GLU A 77 5.80 -30.01 11.33
CA GLU A 77 5.28 -28.65 11.52
C GLU A 77 4.18 -28.28 10.49
N ASP A 78 4.55 -27.47 9.49
CA ASP A 78 3.61 -26.99 8.46
C ASP A 78 3.72 -27.83 7.15
N ARG A 79 4.35 -29.01 7.20
CA ARG A 79 4.58 -29.86 6.03
C ARG A 79 4.19 -31.32 6.32
N VAL A 80 3.47 -31.89 5.38
CA VAL A 80 3.16 -33.32 5.36
C VAL A 80 4.01 -34.01 4.31
N TRP A 81 4.99 -34.80 4.72
CA TRP A 81 5.82 -35.57 3.84
C TRP A 81 5.18 -36.88 3.46
N VAL A 82 5.06 -37.12 2.16
CA VAL A 82 4.48 -38.35 1.60
C VAL A 82 5.52 -39.04 0.75
N GLY A 83 5.88 -40.27 1.11
CA GLY A 83 6.84 -41.11 0.39
C GLY A 83 6.17 -42.29 -0.31
N GLY A 84 6.94 -43.02 -1.15
CA GLY A 84 6.42 -44.18 -1.88
C GLY A 84 5.46 -43.80 -3.01
N LEU A 85 5.56 -42.60 -3.56
CA LEU A 85 4.77 -42.15 -4.69
C LEU A 85 5.11 -42.95 -5.96
N PRO A 86 4.09 -43.39 -6.74
CA PRO A 86 4.34 -43.97 -8.08
C PRO A 86 4.93 -42.91 -9.02
N VAL A 87 6.20 -43.11 -9.43
CA VAL A 87 6.93 -42.14 -10.28
C VAL A 87 6.36 -42.13 -11.71
N GLY A 88 6.06 -40.96 -12.20
CA GLY A 88 5.55 -40.73 -13.56
C GLY A 88 4.09 -41.17 -13.77
N GLU A 89 3.37 -41.59 -12.74
CA GLU A 89 1.96 -41.95 -12.82
C GLU A 89 1.09 -40.80 -12.27
N THR A 90 -0.09 -40.62 -12.84
CA THR A 90 -1.09 -39.70 -12.26
C THR A 90 -1.75 -40.35 -11.06
N ILE A 91 -1.71 -39.69 -9.94
CA ILE A 91 -2.25 -40.15 -8.66
C ILE A 91 -3.21 -39.12 -8.06
N THR A 92 -4.07 -39.61 -7.15
CA THR A 92 -4.84 -38.72 -6.26
C THR A 92 -4.27 -38.81 -4.86
N LEU A 93 -3.98 -37.65 -4.26
CA LEU A 93 -3.53 -37.53 -2.90
C LEU A 93 -4.55 -36.71 -2.11
N GLU A 94 -5.27 -37.34 -1.19
CA GLU A 94 -6.26 -36.70 -0.33
C GLU A 94 -5.66 -36.48 1.05
N VAL A 95 -5.72 -35.24 1.53
CA VAL A 95 -5.24 -34.83 2.87
C VAL A 95 -6.42 -34.28 3.66
N ARG A 96 -6.73 -34.88 4.79
CA ARG A 96 -7.76 -34.45 5.74
C ARG A 96 -7.14 -33.87 6.97
N ALA A 97 -7.54 -32.64 7.31
CA ALA A 97 -6.94 -31.88 8.42
C ALA A 97 -7.99 -31.09 9.22
N LEU A 98 -7.57 -30.62 10.38
CA LEU A 98 -8.21 -29.53 11.12
C LEU A 98 -7.33 -28.29 10.98
N ALA A 99 -7.83 -27.28 10.28
CA ALA A 99 -7.19 -25.97 10.18
C ALA A 99 -7.76 -25.00 11.23
N SER A 100 -7.04 -23.95 11.53
CA SER A 100 -7.40 -22.97 12.57
C SER A 100 -7.97 -21.69 12.00
N TYR A 101 -9.01 -21.15 12.66
CA TYR A 101 -9.42 -19.76 12.39
C TYR A 101 -8.37 -18.78 12.87
N SER A 102 -8.10 -17.76 12.06
CA SER A 102 -7.15 -16.69 12.34
C SER A 102 -7.84 -15.44 12.93
N ARG A 103 -7.04 -14.62 13.62
CA ARG A 103 -7.35 -13.23 14.03
C ARG A 103 -6.24 -12.25 13.65
N SER A 104 -5.25 -12.72 12.92
CA SER A 104 -4.11 -11.91 12.48
C SER A 104 -4.27 -11.30 11.09
N GLY A 105 -5.39 -11.58 10.39
CA GLY A 105 -5.62 -11.16 9.01
C GLY A 105 -4.88 -12.03 7.98
N GLU A 106 -4.33 -13.19 8.38
CA GLU A 106 -3.66 -14.19 7.52
C GLU A 106 -4.38 -15.53 7.64
N GLY A 107 -4.41 -16.35 6.59
CA GLY A 107 -5.17 -17.59 6.57
C GLY A 107 -6.69 -17.33 6.46
N LEU A 108 -7.53 -18.17 7.11
CA LEU A 108 -8.97 -17.93 7.21
C LEU A 108 -9.28 -17.10 8.45
N HIS A 109 -9.48 -15.81 8.27
CA HIS A 109 -9.77 -14.85 9.33
C HIS A 109 -11.24 -14.93 9.77
N ARG A 110 -11.47 -14.95 11.10
CA ARG A 110 -12.82 -14.95 11.70
C ARG A 110 -13.03 -13.70 12.56
N TYR A 111 -13.97 -12.88 12.14
CA TYR A 111 -14.38 -11.64 12.79
C TYR A 111 -15.81 -11.74 13.33
N THR A 112 -16.05 -11.20 14.52
CA THR A 112 -17.39 -11.03 15.07
C THR A 112 -17.70 -9.53 15.15
N ASP A 113 -18.74 -9.10 14.43
CA ASP A 113 -19.17 -7.70 14.42
C ASP A 113 -19.74 -7.29 15.78
N PRO A 114 -19.16 -6.31 16.48
CA PRO A 114 -19.67 -5.89 17.78
C PRO A 114 -21.01 -5.15 17.69
N GLU A 115 -21.46 -4.72 16.51
CA GLU A 115 -22.70 -3.97 16.30
C GLU A 115 -23.92 -4.89 16.24
N ASP A 116 -23.81 -6.06 15.60
CA ASP A 116 -24.92 -7.02 15.44
C ASP A 116 -24.61 -8.43 15.97
N GLY A 117 -23.36 -8.72 16.34
CA GLY A 117 -22.93 -10.01 16.87
C GLY A 117 -22.72 -11.09 15.79
N GLU A 118 -22.87 -10.76 14.51
CA GLU A 118 -22.71 -11.71 13.41
C GLU A 118 -21.23 -12.03 13.13
N VAL A 119 -21.00 -13.22 12.56
CA VAL A 119 -19.66 -13.73 12.26
C VAL A 119 -19.41 -13.66 10.76
N TYR A 120 -18.25 -13.12 10.38
CA TYR A 120 -17.78 -12.98 9.01
C TYR A 120 -16.42 -13.63 8.84
N LEU A 121 -16.22 -14.34 7.74
CA LEU A 121 -14.99 -15.06 7.40
C LEU A 121 -14.46 -14.57 6.05
N TYR A 122 -13.16 -14.46 5.95
CA TYR A 122 -12.44 -14.22 4.69
C TYR A 122 -11.05 -14.83 4.74
N THR A 123 -10.48 -15.09 3.58
CA THR A 123 -9.11 -15.59 3.44
C THR A 123 -8.15 -14.51 3.00
N GLN A 124 -6.87 -14.63 3.41
CA GLN A 124 -5.75 -13.84 2.92
C GLN A 124 -4.48 -14.70 2.93
N PHE A 125 -3.80 -14.80 1.77
CA PHE A 125 -2.76 -15.79 1.59
C PHE A 125 -1.44 -15.28 1.03
N GLU A 126 -1.40 -14.08 0.49
CA GLU A 126 -0.16 -13.58 -0.10
C GLU A 126 0.91 -13.27 0.96
N PRO A 127 2.17 -13.70 0.74
CA PRO A 127 2.66 -14.45 -0.42
C PRO A 127 2.57 -15.98 -0.27
N ASN A 128 2.37 -16.53 0.93
CA ASN A 128 2.46 -17.96 1.22
C ASN A 128 1.73 -18.30 2.52
N ASP A 129 0.42 -18.11 2.56
CA ASP A 129 -0.42 -18.39 3.73
C ASP A 129 -1.66 -19.24 3.37
N ALA A 130 -1.76 -19.81 2.14
CA ALA A 130 -2.85 -20.71 1.75
C ALA A 130 -2.83 -22.01 2.57
N HIS A 131 -1.63 -22.50 2.91
CA HIS A 131 -1.45 -23.66 3.75
C HIS A 131 -2.01 -23.50 5.18
N ARG A 132 -2.29 -22.27 5.63
CA ARG A 132 -2.98 -22.02 6.90
C ARG A 132 -4.47 -22.33 6.85
N ALA A 133 -5.06 -22.42 5.64
CA ALA A 133 -6.47 -22.66 5.45
C ALA A 133 -6.78 -24.07 4.93
N TRP A 134 -5.94 -24.62 4.05
CA TRP A 134 -6.11 -25.95 3.47
C TRP A 134 -4.80 -26.57 2.99
N PRO A 135 -4.72 -27.92 2.93
CA PRO A 135 -3.57 -28.61 2.34
C PRO A 135 -3.39 -28.23 0.87
N CYS A 136 -2.19 -27.79 0.49
CA CYS A 136 -1.89 -27.41 -0.90
C CYS A 136 -0.39 -27.47 -1.20
N VAL A 137 0.00 -27.13 -2.42
CA VAL A 137 1.37 -26.80 -2.79
C VAL A 137 1.46 -25.29 -2.83
N ASP A 138 1.99 -24.70 -1.75
CA ASP A 138 1.89 -23.27 -1.51
C ASP A 138 3.09 -22.49 -2.08
N GLN A 139 3.08 -22.29 -3.40
CA GLN A 139 4.07 -21.53 -4.15
C GLN A 139 3.48 -20.94 -5.45
N PRO A 140 4.01 -19.81 -5.96
CA PRO A 140 3.35 -19.05 -7.02
C PRO A 140 3.36 -19.73 -8.40
N ASP A 141 4.37 -20.52 -8.73
CA ASP A 141 4.57 -21.14 -10.04
C ASP A 141 3.84 -22.48 -10.23
N VAL A 142 3.24 -23.03 -9.18
CA VAL A 142 2.34 -24.21 -9.26
C VAL A 142 0.91 -23.74 -9.37
N LYS A 143 0.34 -23.85 -10.58
CA LYS A 143 -0.98 -23.32 -10.93
C LYS A 143 -1.93 -24.44 -11.35
N PRO A 144 -2.52 -25.18 -10.40
CA PRO A 144 -3.59 -26.17 -10.70
C PRO A 144 -4.94 -25.48 -10.97
N GLU A 145 -5.89 -26.24 -11.51
CA GLU A 145 -7.31 -25.88 -11.44
C GLU A 145 -7.82 -26.16 -10.02
N TRP A 146 -8.55 -25.19 -9.43
CA TRP A 146 -9.13 -25.33 -8.10
C TRP A 146 -10.65 -25.50 -8.15
N THR A 147 -11.18 -26.44 -7.36
CA THR A 147 -12.62 -26.58 -7.15
C THR A 147 -12.91 -26.44 -5.65
N PHE A 148 -13.77 -25.49 -5.30
CA PHE A 148 -14.13 -25.24 -3.90
C PHE A 148 -15.54 -25.74 -3.59
N HIS A 149 -15.67 -26.37 -2.42
CA HIS A 149 -16.91 -26.80 -1.81
C HIS A 149 -16.96 -26.30 -0.37
N VAL A 150 -17.86 -25.38 -0.07
CA VAL A 150 -17.95 -24.74 1.24
C VAL A 150 -19.23 -25.12 1.93
N ILE A 151 -19.13 -25.76 3.10
CA ILE A 151 -20.28 -26.07 3.95
C ILE A 151 -20.41 -24.92 4.96
N ALA A 152 -21.53 -24.19 4.91
CA ALA A 152 -21.76 -23.01 5.72
C ALA A 152 -23.13 -23.02 6.40
N PRO A 153 -23.34 -22.24 7.47
CA PRO A 153 -24.67 -22.07 8.07
C PRO A 153 -25.72 -21.58 7.08
N ALA A 154 -26.95 -22.03 7.19
CA ALA A 154 -28.04 -21.55 6.34
C ALA A 154 -28.21 -20.01 6.44
N GLY A 155 -28.40 -19.38 5.27
CA GLY A 155 -28.55 -17.94 5.16
C GLY A 155 -27.23 -17.15 5.08
N TRP A 156 -26.09 -17.83 5.11
CA TRP A 156 -24.81 -17.22 4.77
C TRP A 156 -24.65 -17.09 3.27
N VAL A 157 -23.96 -16.04 2.86
CA VAL A 157 -23.47 -15.84 1.49
C VAL A 157 -22.05 -16.35 1.44
N VAL A 158 -21.74 -17.12 0.40
CA VAL A 158 -20.38 -17.60 0.13
C VAL A 158 -19.94 -17.10 -1.23
N SER A 159 -18.72 -16.62 -1.34
CA SER A 159 -18.06 -16.29 -2.61
C SER A 159 -16.66 -16.91 -2.64
N SER A 160 -16.19 -17.25 -3.85
CA SER A 160 -14.90 -17.89 -4.09
C SER A 160 -14.43 -17.56 -5.51
N ASN A 161 -13.29 -18.12 -5.93
CA ASN A 161 -12.71 -17.90 -7.27
C ASN A 161 -13.56 -18.45 -8.42
N GLY A 162 -14.36 -19.50 -8.19
CA GLY A 162 -15.25 -20.09 -9.18
C GLY A 162 -16.65 -19.46 -9.17
N VAL A 163 -17.44 -19.77 -10.18
CA VAL A 163 -18.87 -19.40 -10.20
C VAL A 163 -19.66 -20.44 -9.40
N GLU A 164 -20.55 -20.00 -8.49
CA GLU A 164 -21.42 -20.89 -7.73
C GLU A 164 -22.38 -21.65 -8.67
N THR A 165 -22.41 -22.98 -8.55
CA THR A 165 -23.18 -23.86 -9.42
C THR A 165 -24.37 -24.51 -8.72
N ALA A 166 -24.23 -24.81 -7.43
CA ALA A 166 -25.27 -25.45 -6.63
C ALA A 166 -25.19 -25.04 -5.16
N VAL A 167 -26.32 -24.99 -4.50
CA VAL A 167 -26.46 -24.87 -3.04
C VAL A 167 -27.40 -25.97 -2.55
N GLU A 168 -26.87 -26.91 -1.78
CA GLU A 168 -27.59 -28.09 -1.35
C GLU A 168 -27.53 -28.29 0.17
N ALA A 169 -28.60 -28.83 0.77
CA ALA A 169 -28.58 -29.19 2.19
C ALA A 169 -27.66 -30.40 2.43
N VAL A 170 -26.78 -30.30 3.43
CA VAL A 170 -25.83 -31.36 3.75
C VAL A 170 -26.49 -32.48 4.56
N ASP A 171 -27.26 -32.07 5.59
CA ASP A 171 -27.94 -32.98 6.54
C ASP A 171 -29.04 -32.22 7.30
N ASP A 172 -29.57 -32.81 8.36
CA ASP A 172 -30.61 -32.22 9.22
C ASP A 172 -30.09 -31.06 10.11
N SER A 173 -28.79 -30.68 10.03
CA SER A 173 -28.22 -29.58 10.81
C SER A 173 -28.65 -28.21 10.30
N GLY A 174 -29.17 -28.13 9.08
CA GLY A 174 -29.51 -26.90 8.40
C GLY A 174 -28.33 -26.24 7.68
N ALA A 175 -27.14 -26.85 7.69
CA ALA A 175 -25.99 -26.33 6.92
C ALA A 175 -26.20 -26.60 5.42
N LEU A 176 -25.69 -25.66 4.61
CA LEU A 176 -25.72 -25.72 3.15
C LEU A 176 -24.32 -25.91 2.59
N ARG A 177 -24.21 -26.76 1.58
CA ARG A 177 -23.00 -26.93 0.78
C ARG A 177 -23.12 -26.06 -0.46
N HIS A 178 -22.16 -25.17 -0.64
CA HIS A 178 -21.99 -24.30 -1.80
C HIS A 178 -20.91 -24.90 -2.71
N ASP A 179 -21.27 -25.28 -3.92
CA ASP A 179 -20.36 -25.85 -4.93
C ASP A 179 -20.03 -24.82 -5.99
N PHE A 180 -18.73 -24.72 -6.32
CA PHE A 180 -18.23 -23.77 -7.31
C PHE A 180 -17.66 -24.51 -8.53
N THR A 181 -17.64 -23.83 -9.70
CA THR A 181 -16.95 -24.35 -10.88
C THR A 181 -15.46 -24.47 -10.62
N ALA A 182 -14.79 -25.37 -11.32
CA ALA A 182 -13.33 -25.37 -11.38
C ALA A 182 -12.83 -24.02 -11.95
N THR A 183 -11.76 -23.50 -11.36
CA THR A 183 -11.08 -22.28 -11.85
C THR A 183 -10.29 -22.58 -13.10
N ARG A 184 -9.82 -21.51 -13.77
CA ARG A 184 -8.66 -21.64 -14.63
C ARG A 184 -7.42 -21.92 -13.77
N PRO A 185 -6.27 -22.34 -14.36
CA PRO A 185 -5.04 -22.53 -13.62
C PRO A 185 -4.68 -21.30 -12.78
N LEU A 186 -4.53 -21.48 -11.45
CA LEU A 186 -4.46 -20.42 -10.45
C LEU A 186 -3.43 -20.75 -9.38
N SER A 187 -2.61 -19.77 -8.99
CA SER A 187 -1.67 -19.91 -7.88
C SER A 187 -2.40 -19.97 -6.53
N SER A 188 -1.79 -20.65 -5.55
CA SER A 188 -2.36 -20.80 -4.21
C SER A 188 -2.64 -19.47 -3.52
N TYR A 189 -1.74 -18.47 -3.66
CA TYR A 189 -1.80 -17.21 -2.94
C TYR A 189 -2.99 -16.31 -3.33
N ILE A 190 -3.62 -16.55 -4.50
CA ILE A 190 -4.81 -15.82 -4.98
C ILE A 190 -6.08 -16.67 -4.94
N THR A 191 -6.05 -17.82 -4.25
CA THR A 191 -7.27 -18.55 -3.92
C THR A 191 -8.01 -17.88 -2.77
N ALA A 192 -9.34 -17.90 -2.81
CA ALA A 192 -10.14 -17.18 -1.82
C ALA A 192 -11.46 -17.85 -1.48
N ILE A 193 -11.87 -17.70 -0.22
CA ILE A 193 -13.21 -17.95 0.27
C ILE A 193 -13.61 -16.80 1.17
N VAL A 194 -14.82 -16.27 0.98
CA VAL A 194 -15.50 -15.44 1.96
C VAL A 194 -16.82 -16.11 2.33
N ALA A 195 -17.18 -16.11 3.62
CA ALA A 195 -18.42 -16.72 4.09
C ALA A 195 -18.98 -15.93 5.28
N GLY A 196 -20.28 -15.67 5.27
CA GLY A 196 -20.93 -14.90 6.33
C GLY A 196 -22.30 -14.36 5.91
N PRO A 197 -23.00 -13.67 6.81
CA PRO A 197 -24.27 -13.04 6.49
C PRO A 197 -24.06 -11.68 5.79
N TRP A 198 -23.26 -11.67 4.70
CA TRP A 198 -22.92 -10.48 3.94
C TRP A 198 -24.16 -9.79 3.36
N ALA A 199 -24.16 -8.46 3.34
CA ALA A 199 -25.04 -7.69 2.46
C ALA A 199 -24.48 -7.79 1.04
N VAL A 200 -25.37 -8.01 0.07
CA VAL A 200 -25.01 -8.13 -1.36
C VAL A 200 -25.72 -7.03 -2.13
N ILE A 201 -24.94 -6.24 -2.87
CA ILE A 201 -25.45 -5.18 -3.74
C ILE A 201 -25.13 -5.60 -5.17
N GLU A 202 -26.20 -5.77 -5.97
CA GLU A 202 -26.09 -6.20 -7.36
C GLU A 202 -25.78 -5.01 -8.27
N GLY A 203 -24.70 -5.09 -9.04
CA GLY A 203 -24.31 -4.10 -10.04
C GLY A 203 -24.81 -4.39 -11.45
N GLY A 204 -25.57 -5.46 -11.65
CA GLY A 204 -25.93 -5.95 -12.99
C GLY A 204 -24.73 -6.61 -13.68
N THR A 205 -24.82 -6.75 -15.00
CA THR A 205 -23.78 -7.40 -15.81
C THR A 205 -23.00 -6.34 -16.60
N TRP A 206 -21.67 -6.42 -16.55
CA TRP A 206 -20.81 -5.77 -17.54
C TRP A 206 -20.60 -6.72 -18.71
N SER A 207 -20.60 -6.18 -19.93
CA SER A 207 -20.49 -6.97 -21.17
C SER A 207 -19.50 -6.32 -22.10
N GLY A 208 -18.44 -7.03 -22.49
CA GLY A 208 -17.41 -6.49 -23.36
C GLY A 208 -16.60 -7.55 -24.06
N GLY A 209 -15.98 -7.15 -25.16
CA GLY A 209 -15.09 -7.99 -25.95
C GLY A 209 -13.68 -7.43 -26.00
N ALA A 210 -12.70 -8.26 -26.35
CA ALA A 210 -11.33 -7.87 -26.56
C ALA A 210 -10.83 -8.22 -27.96
N SER A 211 -9.63 -7.77 -28.33
CA SER A 211 -9.09 -7.99 -29.67
C SER A 211 -8.66 -9.45 -29.95
N ASP A 212 -8.60 -10.30 -28.91
CA ASP A 212 -8.45 -11.74 -29.04
C ASP A 212 -9.68 -12.44 -29.66
N GLY A 213 -10.78 -11.70 -29.86
CA GLY A 213 -12.04 -12.19 -30.39
C GLY A 213 -12.95 -12.83 -29.34
N GLY A 214 -12.56 -12.83 -28.07
CA GLY A 214 -13.37 -13.29 -26.97
C GLY A 214 -14.41 -12.26 -26.53
N HIS A 215 -15.36 -12.71 -25.70
CA HIS A 215 -16.40 -11.88 -25.10
C HIS A 215 -16.63 -12.34 -23.65
N ALA A 216 -16.78 -11.40 -22.74
CA ALA A 216 -17.09 -11.67 -21.34
C ALA A 216 -18.39 -10.97 -20.95
N ASP A 217 -19.22 -11.70 -20.21
CA ASP A 217 -20.40 -11.21 -19.50
C ASP A 217 -20.16 -11.43 -18.02
N LEU A 218 -19.86 -10.36 -17.28
CA LEU A 218 -19.44 -10.42 -15.88
C LEU A 218 -20.55 -9.89 -14.97
N PRO A 219 -21.15 -10.73 -14.13
CA PRO A 219 -21.95 -10.27 -13.02
C PRO A 219 -21.07 -9.46 -12.08
N LEU A 220 -21.53 -8.27 -11.69
CA LEU A 220 -20.82 -7.39 -10.77
C LEU A 220 -21.58 -7.35 -9.44
N ARG A 221 -20.89 -7.72 -8.35
CA ARG A 221 -21.46 -7.67 -7.00
C ARG A 221 -20.51 -6.94 -6.06
N LEU A 222 -21.10 -6.25 -5.07
CA LEU A 222 -20.38 -5.73 -3.92
C LEU A 222 -20.89 -6.42 -2.66
N LEU A 223 -19.98 -6.85 -1.82
CA LEU A 223 -20.30 -7.48 -0.55
C LEU A 223 -19.66 -6.67 0.58
N CYS A 224 -20.42 -6.44 1.66
CA CYS A 224 -19.90 -5.83 2.88
C CYS A 224 -20.67 -6.37 4.09
N ARG A 225 -20.18 -6.11 5.30
CA ARG A 225 -20.95 -6.41 6.52
C ARG A 225 -22.30 -5.67 6.48
N ARG A 226 -23.39 -6.31 6.95
CA ARG A 226 -24.75 -5.71 6.94
C ARG A 226 -24.80 -4.36 7.62
N THR A 227 -24.01 -4.17 8.67
CA THR A 227 -23.95 -2.91 9.41
C THR A 227 -23.35 -1.76 8.60
N LEU A 228 -22.61 -2.07 7.51
CA LEU A 228 -21.99 -1.10 6.61
C LEU A 228 -22.74 -0.86 5.30
N GLU A 229 -23.75 -1.68 4.95
CA GLU A 229 -24.46 -1.62 3.66
C GLU A 229 -24.90 -0.20 3.29
N ARG A 230 -25.51 0.53 4.23
CA ARG A 230 -26.04 1.89 4.04
C ARG A 230 -24.97 2.96 3.76
N TYR A 231 -23.70 2.65 4.00
CA TYR A 231 -22.57 3.57 3.83
C TYR A 231 -21.75 3.26 2.58
N LEU A 232 -21.98 2.14 1.92
CA LEU A 232 -21.24 1.75 0.73
C LEU A 232 -21.72 2.59 -0.47
N ASP A 233 -20.81 3.37 -1.02
CA ASP A 233 -21.01 4.24 -2.20
C ASP A 233 -20.95 3.38 -3.48
N SER A 234 -21.95 2.50 -3.64
CA SER A 234 -21.99 1.47 -4.67
C SER A 234 -21.99 2.02 -6.10
N ASP A 235 -22.65 3.15 -6.32
CA ASP A 235 -22.73 3.76 -7.66
C ASP A 235 -21.35 4.18 -8.16
N ASP A 236 -20.53 4.81 -7.30
CA ASP A 236 -19.16 5.21 -7.64
C ASP A 236 -18.26 3.98 -7.87
N VAL A 237 -18.39 2.95 -7.03
CA VAL A 237 -17.59 1.72 -7.20
C VAL A 237 -17.91 1.04 -8.51
N PHE A 238 -19.19 0.86 -8.85
CA PHE A 238 -19.59 0.23 -10.11
C PHE A 238 -19.25 1.08 -11.35
N GLU A 239 -19.30 2.42 -11.25
CA GLU A 239 -18.86 3.31 -12.34
C GLU A 239 -17.37 3.08 -12.63
N VAL A 240 -16.52 3.11 -11.60
CA VAL A 240 -15.08 2.88 -11.71
C VAL A 240 -14.77 1.48 -12.22
N THR A 241 -15.46 0.46 -11.71
CA THR A 241 -15.30 -0.94 -12.14
C THR A 241 -15.54 -1.11 -13.63
N ARG A 242 -16.65 -0.56 -14.15
CA ARG A 242 -16.96 -0.63 -15.59
C ARG A 242 -15.94 0.11 -16.44
N ALA A 243 -15.55 1.31 -16.02
CA ALA A 243 -14.54 2.09 -16.73
C ALA A 243 -13.20 1.38 -16.81
N GLY A 244 -12.80 0.70 -15.71
CA GLY A 244 -11.58 -0.11 -15.68
C GLY A 244 -11.66 -1.34 -16.57
N LEU A 245 -12.75 -2.09 -16.55
CA LEU A 245 -12.95 -3.24 -17.43
C LEU A 245 -12.89 -2.83 -18.91
N ASP A 246 -13.52 -1.72 -19.30
CA ASP A 246 -13.44 -1.18 -20.65
C ASP A 246 -12.01 -0.80 -21.01
N PHE A 247 -11.28 -0.09 -20.13
CA PHE A 247 -9.90 0.33 -20.34
C PHE A 247 -8.95 -0.86 -20.53
N PHE A 248 -8.98 -1.84 -19.65
CA PHE A 248 -8.04 -2.97 -19.70
C PHE A 248 -8.33 -3.90 -20.89
N HIS A 249 -9.61 -4.13 -21.24
CA HIS A 249 -9.96 -4.89 -22.44
C HIS A 249 -9.46 -4.21 -23.71
N GLU A 250 -9.61 -2.88 -23.82
CA GLU A 250 -9.12 -2.13 -24.98
C GLU A 250 -7.59 -2.18 -25.05
N ARG A 251 -6.90 -1.97 -23.92
CA ARG A 251 -5.44 -1.84 -23.89
C ARG A 251 -4.72 -3.17 -24.00
N TYR A 252 -5.17 -4.19 -23.27
CA TYR A 252 -4.49 -5.48 -23.23
C TYR A 252 -4.97 -6.44 -24.32
N GLY A 253 -6.17 -6.24 -24.85
CA GLY A 253 -6.69 -7.01 -25.96
C GLY A 253 -6.96 -8.49 -25.64
N VAL A 254 -6.99 -8.87 -24.37
CA VAL A 254 -7.26 -10.22 -23.87
C VAL A 254 -8.52 -10.18 -23.04
N THR A 255 -9.46 -11.06 -23.38
CA THR A 255 -10.76 -11.17 -22.71
C THR A 255 -10.57 -11.57 -21.24
N PHE A 256 -11.30 -10.93 -20.33
CA PHE A 256 -11.31 -11.27 -18.90
C PHE A 256 -11.68 -12.74 -18.68
N PRO A 257 -10.82 -13.55 -18.05
CA PRO A 257 -10.97 -14.99 -18.07
C PRO A 257 -11.65 -15.61 -16.87
N TRP A 258 -12.05 -14.82 -15.85
CA TRP A 258 -12.34 -15.33 -14.51
C TRP A 258 -13.83 -15.53 -14.18
N GLY A 259 -14.76 -15.25 -15.07
CA GLY A 259 -16.18 -15.63 -14.99
C GLY A 259 -17.07 -14.79 -14.05
N SER A 260 -16.53 -14.18 -12.98
CA SER A 260 -17.27 -13.33 -12.04
C SER A 260 -16.37 -12.21 -11.51
N TYR A 261 -17.00 -11.16 -10.92
CA TYR A 261 -16.26 -10.02 -10.34
C TYR A 261 -16.96 -9.55 -9.06
N ASP A 262 -16.73 -10.28 -7.96
CA ASP A 262 -17.20 -9.91 -6.64
C ASP A 262 -16.15 -9.06 -5.94
N GLN A 263 -16.56 -7.91 -5.40
CA GLN A 263 -15.73 -7.04 -4.59
C GLN A 263 -16.23 -7.08 -3.14
N VAL A 264 -15.43 -7.64 -2.24
CA VAL A 264 -15.83 -7.92 -0.86
C VAL A 264 -15.05 -7.04 0.11
N TYR A 265 -15.75 -6.19 0.84
CA TYR A 265 -15.17 -5.31 1.85
C TYR A 265 -15.12 -6.02 3.19
N VAL A 266 -13.91 -6.38 3.64
CA VAL A 266 -13.68 -7.25 4.80
C VAL A 266 -13.10 -6.47 6.00
N PRO A 267 -13.48 -6.87 7.23
CA PRO A 267 -13.00 -6.23 8.48
C PRO A 267 -11.57 -6.69 8.85
N GLU A 268 -10.86 -5.87 9.64
CA GLU A 268 -9.53 -6.19 10.18
C GLU A 268 -8.52 -6.66 9.12
N TYR A 269 -8.60 -6.11 7.91
CA TYR A 269 -7.77 -6.54 6.80
C TYR A 269 -6.36 -5.97 6.88
N ASN A 270 -5.33 -6.82 6.68
CA ASN A 270 -3.93 -6.41 6.76
C ASN A 270 -3.48 -5.53 5.58
N LEU A 271 -4.14 -5.67 4.44
CA LEU A 271 -3.82 -5.03 3.17
C LEU A 271 -4.83 -3.95 2.80
N GLY A 272 -4.56 -3.20 1.75
CA GLY A 272 -5.54 -2.34 1.11
C GLY A 272 -6.62 -3.17 0.40
N ALA A 273 -6.17 -4.09 -0.46
CA ALA A 273 -7.00 -5.08 -1.13
C ALA A 273 -6.17 -6.28 -1.56
N MET A 274 -6.79 -7.24 -2.26
CA MET A 274 -6.14 -8.43 -2.80
C MET A 274 -6.88 -8.90 -4.06
N GLU A 275 -6.12 -9.22 -5.06
CA GLU A 275 -6.54 -9.52 -6.43
C GLU A 275 -7.15 -10.90 -6.66
N ASN A 276 -7.67 -11.58 -5.68
CA ASN A 276 -8.22 -12.95 -5.84
C ASN A 276 -9.25 -13.00 -6.98
N PRO A 277 -8.99 -13.70 -8.10
CA PRO A 277 -9.91 -13.72 -9.23
C PRO A 277 -11.31 -14.20 -8.82
N GLY A 278 -12.33 -13.47 -9.23
CA GLY A 278 -13.72 -13.77 -8.90
C GLY A 278 -14.18 -13.35 -7.49
N CYS A 279 -13.24 -13.11 -6.55
CA CYS A 279 -13.53 -12.79 -5.14
C CYS A 279 -12.51 -11.80 -4.58
N ILE A 280 -12.45 -10.59 -5.18
CA ILE A 280 -11.51 -9.53 -4.81
C ILE A 280 -11.86 -9.01 -3.42
N THR A 281 -10.90 -9.01 -2.50
CA THR A 281 -11.11 -8.54 -1.14
C THR A 281 -10.54 -7.14 -0.93
N PHE A 282 -11.29 -6.26 -0.28
CA PHE A 282 -10.93 -4.87 0.04
C PHE A 282 -11.01 -4.63 1.54
N ASN A 283 -10.15 -3.78 2.05
CA ASN A 283 -10.27 -3.29 3.42
C ASN A 283 -11.56 -2.46 3.58
N GLU A 284 -12.39 -2.80 4.56
CA GLU A 284 -13.65 -2.07 4.81
C GLU A 284 -13.46 -0.60 5.19
N ASN A 285 -12.22 -0.16 5.51
CA ASN A 285 -11.90 1.24 5.73
C ASN A 285 -12.11 2.11 4.48
N TYR A 286 -12.31 1.51 3.30
CA TYR A 286 -12.77 2.21 2.10
C TYR A 286 -14.26 2.57 2.13
N ILE A 287 -15.03 2.04 3.10
CA ILE A 287 -16.43 2.42 3.35
C ILE A 287 -16.44 3.49 4.46
N SER A 288 -16.67 4.73 4.08
CA SER A 288 -16.76 5.83 5.04
C SER A 288 -18.14 5.87 5.68
N ARG A 289 -18.23 5.90 7.02
CA ARG A 289 -19.51 6.12 7.74
C ARG A 289 -20.03 7.56 7.62
N SER A 290 -19.28 8.43 6.96
CA SER A 290 -19.70 9.78 6.54
C SER A 290 -19.70 9.86 5.01
N THR A 291 -20.22 10.95 4.44
CA THR A 291 -20.07 11.19 2.99
C THR A 291 -18.57 11.20 2.64
N PRO A 292 -18.06 10.29 1.79
CA PRO A 292 -16.65 10.27 1.47
C PRO A 292 -16.22 11.52 0.72
N THR A 293 -14.98 12.00 0.97
CA THR A 293 -14.36 13.09 0.22
C THR A 293 -13.99 12.64 -1.19
N PHE A 294 -13.68 13.60 -2.06
CA PHE A 294 -13.14 13.30 -3.39
C PHE A 294 -11.84 12.49 -3.28
N SER A 295 -10.91 12.86 -2.39
CA SER A 295 -9.65 12.11 -2.16
C SER A 295 -9.90 10.69 -1.64
N GLU A 296 -10.89 10.47 -0.77
CA GLU A 296 -11.25 9.14 -0.27
C GLU A 296 -11.82 8.26 -1.38
N ARG A 297 -12.67 8.81 -2.25
CA ARG A 297 -13.17 8.10 -3.45
C ARG A 297 -12.05 7.82 -4.45
N GLN A 298 -11.18 8.79 -4.73
CA GLN A 298 -10.05 8.63 -5.63
C GLN A 298 -9.11 7.52 -5.14
N ARG A 299 -8.80 7.47 -3.83
CA ARG A 299 -7.99 6.41 -3.24
C ARG A 299 -8.65 5.04 -3.39
N ARG A 300 -9.97 4.92 -3.15
CA ARG A 300 -10.72 3.68 -3.39
C ARG A 300 -10.69 3.29 -4.86
N ALA A 301 -10.91 4.23 -5.78
CA ALA A 301 -10.83 4.00 -7.22
C ALA A 301 -9.42 3.52 -7.64
N ASN A 302 -8.35 4.10 -7.06
CA ASN A 302 -6.98 3.67 -7.28
C ASN A 302 -6.80 2.20 -6.90
N THR A 303 -7.21 1.81 -5.68
CA THR A 303 -7.13 0.42 -5.26
C THR A 303 -8.00 -0.49 -6.14
N THR A 304 -9.23 -0.09 -6.48
CA THR A 304 -10.11 -0.90 -7.35
C THR A 304 -9.45 -1.20 -8.71
N LEU A 305 -8.79 -0.23 -9.34
CA LEU A 305 -8.17 -0.43 -10.65
C LEU A 305 -6.77 -1.03 -10.57
N HIS A 306 -6.09 -0.93 -9.43
CA HIS A 306 -4.89 -1.68 -9.10
C HIS A 306 -5.23 -3.19 -9.07
N GLU A 307 -6.20 -3.61 -8.26
CA GLU A 307 -6.62 -5.02 -8.17
C GLU A 307 -7.18 -5.55 -9.51
N MET A 308 -7.84 -4.69 -10.27
CA MET A 308 -8.32 -5.09 -11.59
C MET A 308 -7.19 -5.33 -12.61
N CYS A 309 -6.10 -4.55 -12.56
CA CYS A 309 -4.95 -4.77 -13.42
C CYS A 309 -4.31 -6.14 -13.18
N HIS A 310 -4.29 -6.58 -11.93
CA HIS A 310 -3.76 -7.89 -11.55
C HIS A 310 -4.47 -9.06 -12.25
N MET A 311 -5.74 -8.92 -12.65
CA MET A 311 -6.45 -9.96 -13.41
C MET A 311 -5.68 -10.40 -14.66
N TRP A 312 -4.75 -9.56 -15.15
CA TRP A 312 -3.83 -9.86 -16.25
C TRP A 312 -2.38 -9.95 -15.76
N PHE A 313 -1.85 -8.91 -15.09
CA PHE A 313 -0.50 -8.89 -14.53
C PHE A 313 -0.50 -9.43 -13.09
N GLY A 314 -0.19 -10.70 -12.91
CA GLY A 314 -0.20 -11.40 -11.63
C GLY A 314 -1.04 -12.68 -11.68
N ASP A 315 -2.28 -12.60 -12.16
CA ASP A 315 -3.21 -13.74 -12.16
C ASP A 315 -3.12 -14.54 -13.46
N LEU A 316 -3.28 -13.88 -14.61
CA LEU A 316 -3.19 -14.53 -15.91
C LEU A 316 -1.74 -14.96 -16.22
N ALA A 317 -0.79 -14.05 -16.09
CA ALA A 317 0.64 -14.28 -16.19
C ALA A 317 1.28 -14.00 -14.81
N THR A 318 1.69 -15.05 -14.11
CA THR A 318 2.12 -14.99 -12.71
C THR A 318 3.65 -15.03 -12.60
N PRO A 319 4.30 -14.19 -11.78
CA PRO A 319 5.72 -14.33 -11.49
C PRO A 319 6.06 -15.73 -10.98
N SER A 320 7.09 -16.37 -11.55
CA SER A 320 7.52 -17.71 -11.16
C SER A 320 8.09 -17.76 -9.72
N TRP A 321 8.62 -16.64 -9.25
CA TRP A 321 9.07 -16.45 -7.89
C TRP A 321 9.01 -14.96 -7.51
N TRP A 322 9.16 -14.68 -6.25
CA TRP A 322 9.02 -13.34 -5.65
C TRP A 322 10.15 -12.36 -6.01
N ASP A 323 11.24 -12.82 -6.67
CA ASP A 323 12.24 -11.92 -7.28
C ASP A 323 11.60 -10.95 -8.26
N ASP A 324 10.56 -11.41 -8.96
CA ASP A 324 9.81 -10.66 -9.95
C ASP A 324 8.43 -10.18 -9.43
N LEU A 325 8.24 -10.04 -8.11
CA LEU A 325 7.04 -9.47 -7.50
C LEU A 325 6.63 -8.13 -8.15
N TRP A 326 7.60 -7.33 -8.55
CA TRP A 326 7.38 -6.06 -9.22
C TRP A 326 6.65 -6.21 -10.57
N LEU A 327 6.74 -7.35 -11.27
CA LEU A 327 6.01 -7.62 -12.53
C LEU A 327 4.50 -7.58 -12.35
N LYS A 328 4.00 -7.80 -11.14
CA LYS A 328 2.60 -7.60 -10.85
C LYS A 328 2.34 -6.27 -10.15
N GLU A 329 3.06 -5.94 -9.08
CA GLU A 329 2.78 -4.78 -8.24
C GLU A 329 3.07 -3.43 -8.92
N SER A 330 4.24 -3.32 -9.56
CA SER A 330 4.57 -2.09 -10.29
C SER A 330 3.65 -1.86 -11.48
N PHE A 331 3.25 -2.95 -12.17
CA PHE A 331 2.30 -2.85 -13.28
C PHE A 331 0.91 -2.46 -12.80
N ALA A 332 0.39 -3.08 -11.74
CA ALA A 332 -0.90 -2.74 -11.18
C ALA A 332 -0.96 -1.29 -10.68
N GLU A 333 0.07 -0.84 -9.99
CA GLU A 333 0.20 0.54 -9.53
C GLU A 333 0.25 1.54 -10.70
N ASN A 334 1.05 1.28 -11.74
CA ASN A 334 1.19 2.16 -12.90
C ASN A 334 -0.05 2.16 -13.78
N GLN A 335 -0.57 0.99 -14.11
CA GLN A 335 -1.68 0.84 -15.04
C GLN A 335 -3.02 1.18 -14.36
N GLY A 336 -3.15 0.93 -13.06
CA GLY A 336 -4.25 1.44 -12.25
C GLY A 336 -4.31 2.96 -12.29
N ALA A 337 -3.19 3.65 -12.02
CA ALA A 337 -3.11 5.11 -12.11
C ALA A 337 -3.40 5.63 -13.52
N SER A 338 -2.93 4.94 -14.56
CA SER A 338 -3.21 5.28 -15.96
C SER A 338 -4.70 5.15 -16.28
N ALA A 339 -5.33 4.05 -15.86
CA ALA A 339 -6.76 3.80 -16.05
C ALA A 339 -7.61 4.87 -15.35
N ILE A 340 -7.28 5.22 -14.10
CA ILE A 340 -7.97 6.28 -13.35
C ILE A 340 -7.87 7.62 -14.07
N ALA A 341 -6.65 8.03 -14.45
CA ALA A 341 -6.42 9.32 -15.07
C ALA A 341 -7.09 9.48 -16.43
N THR A 342 -7.32 8.39 -17.17
CA THR A 342 -7.80 8.43 -18.55
C THR A 342 -9.25 7.96 -18.71
N ALA A 343 -9.73 7.03 -17.91
CA ALA A 343 -11.04 6.41 -18.07
C ALA A 343 -12.07 6.82 -17.01
N THR A 344 -11.66 7.53 -15.93
CA THR A 344 -12.56 7.94 -14.86
C THR A 344 -12.63 9.47 -14.70
N ARG A 345 -13.48 9.92 -13.77
CA ARG A 345 -13.56 11.34 -13.41
C ARG A 345 -12.38 11.85 -12.56
N TYR A 346 -11.52 10.97 -12.09
CA TYR A 346 -10.38 11.29 -11.21
C TYR A 346 -9.11 11.63 -12.01
N VAL A 347 -9.22 12.59 -12.92
CA VAL A 347 -8.18 12.97 -13.89
C VAL A 347 -6.87 13.49 -13.26
N GLY A 348 -6.89 13.92 -12.00
CA GLY A 348 -5.72 14.39 -11.24
C GLY A 348 -4.82 13.26 -10.69
N GLU A 349 -5.02 11.99 -11.07
CA GLU A 349 -4.34 10.85 -10.47
C GLU A 349 -2.82 10.90 -10.58
N TRP A 350 -2.26 11.33 -11.69
CA TRP A 350 -0.79 11.46 -11.79
C TRP A 350 -0.20 12.52 -10.85
N ALA A 351 -0.96 13.56 -10.49
CA ALA A 351 -0.54 14.52 -9.45
C ALA A 351 -0.63 13.88 -8.06
N ASN A 352 -1.68 13.10 -7.79
CA ASN A 352 -1.80 12.28 -6.58
C ASN A 352 -0.64 11.28 -6.46
N PHE A 353 -0.32 10.56 -7.54
CA PHE A 353 0.81 9.63 -7.60
C PHE A 353 2.14 10.31 -7.28
N ALA A 354 2.42 11.46 -7.89
CA ALA A 354 3.64 12.23 -7.65
C ALA A 354 3.79 12.68 -6.18
N MET A 355 2.69 13.12 -5.56
CA MET A 355 2.70 13.65 -4.19
C MET A 355 2.68 12.56 -3.11
N ASN A 356 2.07 11.41 -3.37
CA ASN A 356 1.90 10.35 -2.38
C ASN A 356 2.81 9.15 -2.65
N ARG A 357 2.66 8.50 -3.81
CA ARG A 357 3.37 7.25 -4.11
C ARG A 357 4.85 7.47 -4.37
N LYS A 358 5.22 8.44 -5.20
CA LYS A 358 6.65 8.71 -5.46
C LYS A 358 7.39 9.25 -4.23
N ILE A 359 6.73 10.03 -3.36
CA ILE A 359 7.35 10.48 -2.11
C ILE A 359 7.63 9.29 -1.18
N TRP A 360 6.71 8.32 -1.10
CA TRP A 360 6.97 7.07 -0.38
C TRP A 360 8.17 6.31 -0.97
N ALA A 361 8.23 6.17 -2.30
CA ALA A 361 9.38 5.57 -2.97
C ALA A 361 10.69 6.32 -2.68
N TYR A 362 10.73 7.64 -2.82
CA TYR A 362 11.93 8.43 -2.52
C TYR A 362 12.37 8.29 -1.07
N THR A 363 11.42 8.17 -0.15
CA THR A 363 11.73 7.97 1.27
C THR A 363 12.46 6.67 1.48
N GLN A 364 11.94 5.56 0.94
CA GLN A 364 12.54 4.23 1.12
C GLN A 364 13.80 4.02 0.26
N ASP A 365 13.84 4.54 -0.95
CA ASP A 365 14.99 4.39 -1.85
C ASP A 365 16.23 5.21 -1.42
N GLN A 366 16.08 6.09 -0.43
CA GLN A 366 17.19 6.82 0.22
C GLN A 366 17.62 6.19 1.55
N MET A 367 16.99 5.11 2.00
CA MET A 367 17.35 4.39 3.22
C MET A 367 18.52 3.42 2.98
N PRO A 368 19.29 3.06 4.01
CA PRO A 368 20.36 2.07 3.90
C PRO A 368 19.85 0.67 3.52
N THR A 369 18.56 0.42 3.65
CA THR A 369 17.86 -0.83 3.30
C THR A 369 17.32 -0.83 1.86
N THR A 370 17.63 0.20 1.05
CA THR A 370 17.21 0.24 -0.36
C THR A 370 17.71 -0.96 -1.14
N HIS A 371 16.95 -1.37 -2.13
CA HIS A 371 17.26 -2.48 -3.01
C HIS A 371 16.88 -2.18 -4.46
N PRO A 372 17.37 -2.93 -5.46
CA PRO A 372 16.90 -2.86 -6.83
C PRO A 372 15.41 -3.22 -6.94
N ILE A 373 14.74 -2.78 -8.01
CA ILE A 373 13.36 -3.19 -8.30
C ILE A 373 13.29 -4.70 -8.54
N ALA A 374 14.19 -5.25 -9.40
CA ALA A 374 14.40 -6.68 -9.52
C ALA A 374 15.28 -7.14 -8.36
N ALA A 375 14.65 -7.66 -7.30
CA ALA A 375 15.28 -8.02 -6.06
C ALA A 375 15.75 -9.49 -6.08
N ASP A 376 16.66 -9.86 -5.16
CA ASP A 376 17.04 -11.25 -4.91
C ASP A 376 16.32 -11.74 -3.65
N ILE A 377 15.29 -12.56 -3.83
CA ILE A 377 14.39 -13.03 -2.77
C ILE A 377 14.67 -14.50 -2.47
N PRO A 378 15.44 -14.83 -1.42
CA PRO A 378 15.84 -16.20 -1.13
C PRO A 378 14.72 -17.08 -0.59
N ASP A 379 13.70 -16.49 0.03
CA ASP A 379 12.63 -17.19 0.71
C ASP A 379 11.36 -16.34 0.87
N VAL A 380 10.27 -16.93 1.30
CA VAL A 380 8.97 -16.26 1.48
C VAL A 380 8.96 -15.23 2.63
N ALA A 381 9.84 -15.35 3.62
CA ALA A 381 9.94 -14.35 4.68
C ALA A 381 10.59 -13.05 4.15
N ALA A 382 11.59 -13.16 3.28
CA ALA A 382 12.16 -12.03 2.54
C ALA A 382 11.09 -11.41 1.61
N ALA A 383 10.27 -12.23 0.93
CA ALA A 383 9.18 -11.75 0.11
C ALA A 383 8.21 -10.85 0.90
N LYS A 384 7.76 -11.27 2.09
CA LYS A 384 6.83 -10.49 2.95
C LYS A 384 7.36 -9.08 3.30
N THR A 385 8.66 -8.85 3.32
CA THR A 385 9.27 -7.54 3.59
C THR A 385 9.61 -6.74 2.34
N ASN A 386 9.36 -7.30 1.17
CA ASN A 386 9.61 -6.65 -0.13
C ASN A 386 8.36 -5.98 -0.74
N PHE A 387 7.23 -6.02 -0.02
CA PHE A 387 6.03 -5.24 -0.34
C PHE A 387 6.20 -3.80 0.12
N ASP A 388 7.00 -3.04 -0.59
CA ASP A 388 7.47 -1.72 -0.18
C ASP A 388 7.37 -0.67 -1.31
N GLY A 389 7.72 0.58 -1.01
CA GLY A 389 7.66 1.67 -1.99
C GLY A 389 8.60 1.51 -3.17
N ILE A 390 9.58 0.61 -3.11
CA ILE A 390 10.46 0.31 -4.24
C ILE A 390 9.71 -0.61 -5.21
N THR A 391 9.18 -1.71 -4.73
CA THR A 391 8.42 -2.67 -5.54
C THR A 391 7.16 -2.03 -6.13
N TYR A 392 6.43 -1.22 -5.37
CA TYR A 392 5.20 -0.57 -5.85
C TYR A 392 5.49 0.73 -6.61
N ALA A 393 5.89 1.77 -5.91
CA ALA A 393 5.84 3.13 -6.42
C ALA A 393 7.07 3.53 -7.26
N LYS A 394 8.30 3.11 -6.89
CA LYS A 394 9.48 3.28 -7.75
C LYS A 394 9.31 2.50 -9.04
N GLY A 395 8.91 1.22 -8.93
CA GLY A 395 8.67 0.37 -10.09
C GLY A 395 7.62 0.96 -11.02
N ALA A 396 6.49 1.43 -10.49
CA ALA A 396 5.46 2.10 -11.29
C ALA A 396 5.95 3.39 -11.96
N ALA A 397 6.76 4.19 -11.28
CA ALA A 397 7.35 5.39 -11.87
C ALA A 397 8.38 5.06 -12.97
N VAL A 398 9.12 3.96 -12.81
CA VAL A 398 10.05 3.44 -13.83
C VAL A 398 9.30 2.85 -15.01
N LEU A 399 8.15 2.21 -14.81
CA LEU A 399 7.27 1.81 -15.92
C LEU A 399 6.71 3.01 -16.68
N LYS A 400 6.33 4.10 -16.00
CA LYS A 400 5.94 5.35 -16.67
C LYS A 400 7.07 5.89 -17.53
N GLN A 401 8.31 5.83 -17.04
CA GLN A 401 9.50 6.19 -17.80
C GLN A 401 9.71 5.24 -19.00
N LEU A 402 9.48 3.93 -18.83
CA LEU A 402 9.58 2.95 -19.92
C LEU A 402 8.56 3.26 -21.02
N VAL A 403 7.31 3.54 -20.66
CA VAL A 403 6.28 3.97 -21.63
C VAL A 403 6.74 5.22 -22.39
N ALA A 404 7.28 6.23 -21.69
CA ALA A 404 7.82 7.43 -22.32
C ALA A 404 9.03 7.14 -23.23
N TRP A 405 9.80 6.08 -22.94
CA TRP A 405 11.00 5.68 -23.68
C TRP A 405 10.67 4.91 -24.95
N VAL A 406 9.81 3.87 -24.88
CA VAL A 406 9.47 3.01 -26.02
C VAL A 406 8.28 3.51 -26.85
N GLY A 407 7.41 4.31 -26.23
CA GLY A 407 6.14 4.79 -26.78
C GLY A 407 4.93 3.95 -26.35
N ASP A 408 3.78 4.60 -26.20
CA ASP A 408 2.53 4.04 -25.69
C ASP A 408 2.07 2.81 -26.53
N ASP A 409 2.01 2.96 -27.86
CA ASP A 409 1.58 1.87 -28.77
C ASP A 409 2.48 0.63 -28.65
N ALA A 410 3.81 0.82 -28.58
CA ALA A 410 4.76 -0.28 -28.46
C ALA A 410 4.67 -0.97 -27.09
N PHE A 411 4.44 -0.21 -26.03
CA PHE A 411 4.28 -0.75 -24.69
C PHE A 411 3.06 -1.69 -24.60
N TYR A 412 1.89 -1.23 -25.05
CA TYR A 412 0.68 -2.06 -25.01
C TYR A 412 0.70 -3.21 -26.02
N GLU A 413 1.36 -3.04 -27.18
CA GLU A 413 1.59 -4.17 -28.09
C GLU A 413 2.51 -5.23 -27.47
N GLY A 414 3.53 -4.81 -26.71
CA GLY A 414 4.36 -5.72 -25.93
C GLY A 414 3.56 -6.47 -24.86
N ALA A 415 2.69 -5.77 -24.11
CA ALA A 415 1.81 -6.39 -23.12
C ALA A 415 0.87 -7.44 -23.76
N ARG A 416 0.26 -7.14 -24.93
CA ARG A 416 -0.58 -8.09 -25.66
C ARG A 416 0.17 -9.35 -26.05
N ARG A 417 1.41 -9.23 -26.54
CA ARG A 417 2.26 -10.38 -26.88
C ARG A 417 2.62 -11.21 -25.67
N TYR A 418 3.00 -10.54 -24.57
CA TYR A 418 3.33 -11.19 -23.32
C TYR A 418 2.17 -12.04 -22.80
N PHE A 419 0.94 -11.50 -22.76
CA PHE A 419 -0.24 -12.28 -22.36
C PHE A 419 -0.57 -13.41 -23.34
N ALA A 420 -0.50 -13.17 -24.64
CA ALA A 420 -0.80 -14.20 -25.64
C ALA A 420 0.14 -15.42 -25.53
N GLU A 421 1.41 -15.19 -25.17
CA GLU A 421 2.41 -16.24 -25.04
C GLU A 421 2.39 -16.94 -23.68
N HIS A 422 2.00 -16.22 -22.59
CA HIS A 422 2.19 -16.69 -21.22
C HIS A 422 0.90 -16.84 -20.38
N GLN A 423 -0.28 -16.70 -20.99
CA GLN A 423 -1.54 -16.82 -20.27
C GLN A 423 -1.64 -18.14 -19.48
N PHE A 424 -2.09 -18.04 -18.23
CA PHE A 424 -2.20 -19.12 -17.25
C PHE A 424 -0.88 -19.79 -16.87
N GLY A 425 0.25 -19.23 -17.27
CA GLY A 425 1.60 -19.72 -16.97
C GLY A 425 2.32 -18.90 -15.91
N ALA A 426 3.49 -19.43 -15.52
CA ALA A 426 4.47 -18.71 -14.70
C ALA A 426 5.49 -18.00 -15.61
N THR A 427 5.91 -16.80 -15.23
CA THR A 427 6.74 -15.90 -16.03
C THR A 427 7.85 -15.24 -15.21
N ASN A 428 8.77 -14.59 -15.90
CA ASN A 428 9.85 -13.81 -15.31
C ASN A 428 10.09 -12.52 -16.11
N LEU A 429 10.99 -11.67 -15.60
CA LEU A 429 11.36 -10.41 -16.26
C LEU A 429 11.79 -10.58 -17.72
N GLN A 430 12.52 -11.65 -18.05
CA GLN A 430 13.03 -11.84 -19.41
C GLN A 430 11.90 -12.06 -20.42
N ASP A 431 10.82 -12.74 -20.02
CA ASP A 431 9.65 -12.99 -20.87
C ASP A 431 8.97 -11.66 -21.26
N LEU A 432 8.80 -10.75 -20.31
CA LEU A 432 8.26 -9.42 -20.58
C LEU A 432 9.19 -8.59 -21.50
N LEU A 433 10.50 -8.59 -21.24
CA LEU A 433 11.46 -7.83 -22.04
C LEU A 433 11.47 -8.28 -23.51
N VAL A 434 11.45 -9.60 -23.75
CA VAL A 434 11.38 -10.15 -25.11
C VAL A 434 10.14 -9.63 -25.85
N ALA A 435 8.99 -9.61 -25.18
CA ALA A 435 7.74 -9.10 -25.76
C ALA A 435 7.82 -7.60 -26.08
N LEU A 436 8.39 -6.79 -25.17
CA LEU A 436 8.57 -5.35 -25.33
C LEU A 436 9.61 -4.99 -26.42
N GLU A 437 10.74 -5.69 -26.47
CA GLU A 437 11.76 -5.51 -27.52
C GLU A 437 11.20 -5.85 -28.90
N GLY A 438 10.43 -6.95 -28.98
CA GLY A 438 9.76 -7.35 -30.20
C GLY A 438 8.72 -6.34 -30.69
N ALA A 439 8.05 -5.62 -29.78
CA ALA A 439 7.06 -4.61 -30.13
C ALA A 439 7.68 -3.25 -30.44
N SER A 440 8.67 -2.81 -29.64
CA SER A 440 9.30 -1.49 -29.77
C SER A 440 10.42 -1.43 -30.81
N HIS A 441 10.95 -2.57 -31.22
CA HIS A 441 12.17 -2.68 -32.03
C HIS A 441 13.40 -1.98 -31.40
N GLN A 442 13.42 -1.90 -30.07
CA GLN A 442 14.52 -1.33 -29.29
C GLN A 442 15.11 -2.42 -28.39
N GLU A 443 16.44 -2.42 -28.22
CA GLU A 443 17.10 -3.27 -27.24
C GLU A 443 17.00 -2.64 -25.86
N LEU A 444 16.51 -3.38 -24.86
CA LEU A 444 16.24 -2.88 -23.52
C LEU A 444 17.23 -3.39 -22.46
N SER A 445 18.23 -4.19 -22.83
CA SER A 445 19.20 -4.74 -21.86
C SER A 445 19.94 -3.67 -21.07
N SER A 446 20.41 -2.60 -21.72
CA SER A 446 21.06 -1.47 -21.03
C SER A 446 20.08 -0.68 -20.15
N TRP A 447 18.84 -0.50 -20.60
CA TRP A 447 17.78 0.14 -19.83
C TRP A 447 17.44 -0.70 -18.58
N LYS A 448 17.25 -2.01 -18.75
CA LYS A 448 17.03 -2.97 -17.66
C LYS A 448 18.12 -2.85 -16.59
N SER A 449 19.38 -2.96 -16.99
CA SER A 449 20.49 -2.92 -16.04
C SER A 449 20.59 -1.59 -15.30
N ALA A 450 20.29 -0.47 -15.95
CA ALA A 450 20.32 0.84 -15.32
C ALA A 450 19.14 1.07 -14.37
N TRP A 451 17.93 0.61 -14.71
CA TRP A 451 16.72 0.94 -13.98
C TRP A 451 16.25 -0.11 -13.00
N LEU A 452 16.31 -1.40 -13.39
CA LEU A 452 15.73 -2.49 -12.60
C LEU A 452 16.74 -3.15 -11.67
N GLU A 453 18.05 -3.13 -12.01
CA GLU A 453 19.10 -3.83 -11.26
C GLU A 453 19.93 -2.87 -10.36
N THR A 454 19.50 -1.62 -10.20
CA THR A 454 20.19 -0.63 -9.38
C THR A 454 19.24 0.05 -8.38
N SER A 455 19.77 0.34 -7.17
CA SER A 455 19.06 1.04 -6.10
C SER A 455 19.34 2.55 -6.10
N GLY A 456 18.58 3.28 -5.29
CA GLY A 456 18.72 4.72 -5.09
C GLY A 456 18.11 5.57 -6.22
N PRO A 457 17.68 6.81 -5.96
CA PRO A 457 17.15 7.72 -6.96
C PRO A 457 18.24 8.49 -7.68
N SER A 458 18.08 8.78 -8.99
CA SER A 458 18.85 9.79 -9.68
C SER A 458 18.44 11.19 -9.21
N THR A 459 19.32 12.16 -9.32
CA THR A 459 19.02 13.58 -9.11
C THR A 459 19.08 14.32 -10.45
N LEU A 460 18.07 15.13 -10.76
CA LEU A 460 18.07 15.98 -11.95
C LEU A 460 17.99 17.44 -11.54
N SER A 461 18.79 18.29 -12.18
CA SER A 461 18.81 19.73 -11.96
C SER A 461 19.14 20.47 -13.23
N ALA A 462 18.85 21.77 -13.28
CA ALA A 462 19.25 22.64 -14.38
C ALA A 462 20.20 23.75 -13.90
N SER A 463 21.19 24.09 -14.73
CA SER A 463 21.93 25.35 -14.62
C SER A 463 21.69 26.20 -15.86
N TRP A 464 21.46 27.48 -15.65
CA TRP A 464 21.14 28.41 -16.72
C TRP A 464 21.64 29.82 -16.45
N VAL A 465 22.00 30.52 -17.52
CA VAL A 465 22.53 31.87 -17.47
C VAL A 465 21.63 32.77 -18.31
N THR A 466 21.40 34.01 -17.82
CA THR A 466 20.66 35.03 -18.56
C THR A 466 21.54 36.20 -18.89
N ASP A 467 21.25 36.87 -20.00
CA ASP A 467 21.84 38.15 -20.36
C ASP A 467 21.25 39.33 -19.54
N SER A 468 21.66 40.53 -19.85
CA SER A 468 21.22 41.74 -19.14
C SER A 468 19.74 42.11 -19.34
N VAL A 469 19.04 41.49 -20.29
CA VAL A 469 17.61 41.67 -20.54
C VAL A 469 16.79 40.46 -20.05
N GLY A 470 17.45 39.47 -19.38
CA GLY A 470 16.82 38.29 -18.80
C GLY A 470 16.67 37.15 -19.79
N ALA A 471 17.22 37.21 -20.98
CA ALA A 471 17.16 36.13 -21.95
C ALA A 471 18.15 35.01 -21.61
N ILE A 472 17.72 33.76 -21.66
CA ILE A 472 18.57 32.59 -21.41
C ILE A 472 19.58 32.46 -22.53
N THR A 473 20.88 32.50 -22.19
CA THR A 473 22.02 32.39 -23.11
C THR A 473 22.76 31.06 -22.98
N ASP A 474 22.61 30.36 -21.88
CA ASP A 474 23.17 29.02 -21.64
C ASP A 474 22.21 28.22 -20.81
N PHE A 475 22.06 26.95 -21.15
CA PHE A 475 21.19 26.01 -20.42
C PHE A 475 21.77 24.60 -20.44
N THR A 476 21.98 24.02 -19.27
CA THR A 476 22.48 22.67 -19.12
C THR A 476 21.64 21.92 -18.13
N LEU A 477 21.14 20.72 -18.53
CA LEU A 477 20.53 19.75 -17.65
C LEU A 477 21.62 18.85 -17.06
N HIS A 478 21.57 18.61 -15.76
CA HIS A 478 22.53 17.78 -15.03
C HIS A 478 21.85 16.57 -14.42
N GLN A 479 22.56 15.45 -14.43
CA GLN A 479 22.19 14.24 -13.71
C GLN A 479 23.25 13.95 -12.65
N GLY A 480 22.81 13.77 -11.38
CA GLY A 480 23.62 13.26 -10.28
C GLY A 480 23.30 11.81 -10.00
N GLY A 481 24.34 11.01 -9.78
CA GLY A 481 24.22 9.59 -9.45
C GLY A 481 24.68 9.22 -8.04
N GLU A 482 24.88 10.18 -7.14
CA GLU A 482 25.45 9.92 -5.81
C GLU A 482 24.62 8.93 -5.00
N ALA A 483 23.30 9.06 -4.99
CA ALA A 483 22.40 8.17 -4.27
C ALA A 483 22.21 6.80 -4.94
N CYS A 484 22.62 6.63 -6.19
CA CYS A 484 22.57 5.38 -6.94
C CYS A 484 23.95 4.84 -7.32
N ASN A 485 24.92 4.99 -6.43
CA ASN A 485 26.28 4.44 -6.55
C ASN A 485 27.00 4.86 -7.84
N GLY A 486 26.73 6.08 -8.34
CA GLY A 486 27.34 6.62 -9.55
C GLY A 486 26.70 6.17 -10.86
N VAL A 487 25.62 5.42 -10.81
CA VAL A 487 24.89 4.98 -12.02
C VAL A 487 24.18 6.17 -12.64
N LEU A 488 24.45 6.41 -13.92
CA LEU A 488 23.74 7.38 -14.73
C LEU A 488 22.66 6.64 -15.56
N ARG A 489 21.41 7.00 -15.34
CA ARG A 489 20.27 6.35 -16.00
C ARG A 489 19.82 7.12 -17.23
N PRO A 490 19.33 6.46 -18.28
CA PRO A 490 18.73 7.14 -19.41
C PRO A 490 17.37 7.72 -19.02
N HIS A 491 17.20 9.05 -19.08
CA HIS A 491 15.95 9.74 -18.82
C HIS A 491 15.38 10.40 -20.08
N ARG A 492 14.05 10.43 -20.18
CA ARG A 492 13.30 11.35 -21.01
C ARG A 492 12.46 12.22 -20.10
N VAL A 493 12.60 13.52 -20.17
CA VAL A 493 11.95 14.49 -19.30
C VAL A 493 11.43 15.68 -20.08
N THR A 494 10.33 16.26 -19.61
CA THR A 494 9.89 17.59 -20.01
C THR A 494 10.56 18.61 -19.10
N VAL A 495 11.18 19.62 -19.68
CA VAL A 495 11.69 20.80 -18.98
C VAL A 495 10.82 21.99 -19.34
N SER A 496 10.41 22.75 -18.33
CA SER A 496 9.62 23.97 -18.55
C SER A 496 10.26 25.19 -17.91
N THR A 497 10.03 26.33 -18.53
CA THR A 497 10.46 27.66 -18.05
C THR A 497 9.24 28.52 -17.77
N TRP A 498 9.30 29.30 -16.69
CA TRP A 498 8.19 30.08 -16.16
C TRP A 498 8.62 31.48 -15.82
N ARG A 499 7.72 32.44 -15.98
CA ARG A 499 7.93 33.86 -15.66
C ARG A 499 6.83 34.34 -14.72
N VAL A 500 7.20 35.21 -13.78
CA VAL A 500 6.23 35.92 -12.95
C VAL A 500 5.64 37.09 -13.76
N ALA A 501 4.34 37.03 -13.99
CA ALA A 501 3.61 38.09 -14.69
C ALA A 501 2.29 38.37 -13.95
N ALA A 502 2.01 39.62 -13.69
CA ALA A 502 0.81 40.09 -12.99
C ALA A 502 0.52 39.39 -11.63
N GLY A 503 1.58 38.92 -10.95
CA GLY A 503 1.45 38.21 -9.65
C GLY A 503 1.17 36.71 -9.75
N ALA A 504 1.30 36.09 -10.92
CA ALA A 504 1.16 34.65 -11.15
C ALA A 504 2.30 34.13 -12.03
N LEU A 505 2.49 32.80 -12.03
CA LEU A 505 3.44 32.10 -12.90
C LEU A 505 2.78 31.78 -14.24
N GLU A 506 3.40 32.22 -15.32
CA GLU A 506 3.07 31.92 -16.70
C GLU A 506 4.16 31.05 -17.32
N ARG A 507 3.76 29.86 -17.87
CA ARG A 507 4.69 28.97 -18.58
C ARG A 507 5.11 29.63 -19.90
N THR A 508 6.39 29.85 -20.07
CA THR A 508 6.95 30.47 -21.28
C THR A 508 7.30 29.42 -22.32
N HIS A 509 7.88 28.27 -21.90
CA HIS A 509 8.24 27.15 -22.77
C HIS A 509 8.07 25.82 -22.06
N ALA A 510 7.92 24.75 -22.86
CA ALA A 510 8.08 23.36 -22.45
C ALA A 510 8.74 22.62 -23.63
N PHE A 511 9.70 21.73 -23.32
CA PHE A 511 10.43 20.96 -24.34
C PHE A 511 10.93 19.64 -23.74
N ASP A 512 10.98 18.62 -24.59
CA ASP A 512 11.47 17.28 -24.22
C ASP A 512 13.00 17.23 -24.31
N VAL A 513 13.61 16.58 -23.32
CA VAL A 513 15.06 16.30 -23.28
C VAL A 513 15.30 14.85 -23.00
N ARG A 514 16.26 14.25 -23.72
CA ARG A 514 16.88 12.98 -23.34
C ARG A 514 18.23 13.23 -22.73
N ILE A 515 18.51 12.61 -21.59
CA ILE A 515 19.81 12.62 -20.93
C ILE A 515 20.18 11.19 -20.55
N ASP A 516 21.36 10.76 -20.95
CA ASP A 516 21.93 9.42 -20.69
C ASP A 516 23.34 9.49 -20.07
N GLY A 517 23.81 10.69 -19.71
CA GLY A 517 25.09 10.99 -19.12
C GLY A 517 24.98 11.97 -17.96
N GLU A 518 26.11 12.51 -17.49
CA GLU A 518 26.16 13.49 -16.39
C GLU A 518 25.50 14.83 -16.76
N SER A 519 25.46 15.17 -18.03
CA SER A 519 24.84 16.43 -18.47
C SER A 519 24.40 16.40 -19.93
N ALA A 520 23.41 17.22 -20.24
CA ALA A 520 22.95 17.53 -21.60
C ALA A 520 22.86 19.03 -21.80
N GLY A 521 23.67 19.58 -22.69
CA GLY A 521 23.57 20.95 -23.14
C GLY A 521 22.36 21.16 -24.03
N ILE A 522 21.57 22.19 -23.77
CA ILE A 522 20.40 22.57 -24.54
C ILE A 522 20.70 23.83 -25.32
N ASP A 523 20.50 23.79 -26.63
CA ASP A 523 20.66 24.97 -27.48
C ASP A 523 19.54 26.00 -27.21
N PRO A 524 19.79 27.11 -26.52
CA PRO A 524 18.78 28.11 -26.23
C PRO A 524 18.17 28.76 -27.45
N GLU A 525 18.95 28.93 -28.54
CA GLU A 525 18.48 29.58 -29.77
C GLU A 525 17.53 28.64 -30.55
N GLY A 526 17.80 27.32 -30.50
CA GLY A 526 16.98 26.33 -31.18
C GLY A 526 15.72 25.95 -30.44
N VAL A 527 15.80 25.77 -29.09
CA VAL A 527 14.73 25.21 -28.26
C VAL A 527 13.96 26.26 -27.47
N LEU A 528 14.62 27.33 -27.05
CA LEU A 528 14.06 28.41 -26.24
C LEU A 528 13.77 29.69 -27.04
N ALA A 529 13.82 29.61 -28.36
CA ALA A 529 13.49 30.76 -29.21
C ALA A 529 12.00 31.07 -29.23
N VAL A 530 11.62 32.30 -28.87
CA VAL A 530 10.23 32.79 -28.98
C VAL A 530 10.09 33.73 -30.16
N PRO A 531 8.91 33.83 -30.80
CA PRO A 531 8.64 34.91 -31.74
C PRO A 531 8.81 36.27 -31.04
N GLY A 532 9.90 36.98 -31.35
CA GLY A 532 10.18 38.31 -30.81
C GLY A 532 11.31 38.45 -29.81
N GLY A 533 12.04 37.36 -29.49
CA GLY A 533 13.18 37.40 -28.56
C GLY A 533 13.59 36.06 -27.97
N ALA A 534 14.61 36.03 -27.13
CA ALA A 534 15.01 34.85 -26.39
C ALA A 534 14.14 34.66 -25.14
N ALA A 535 13.99 33.41 -24.68
CA ALA A 535 13.23 33.06 -23.49
C ALA A 535 13.81 33.74 -22.24
N SER A 536 12.94 34.28 -21.39
CA SER A 536 13.30 34.71 -20.03
C SER A 536 12.63 33.82 -19.04
N ALA A 537 13.28 33.44 -17.95
CA ALA A 537 12.73 32.62 -16.91
C ALA A 537 13.00 33.16 -15.51
N ASP A 538 12.02 33.01 -14.64
CA ASP A 538 12.16 33.23 -13.20
C ASP A 538 12.20 31.86 -12.44
N LEU A 539 11.61 30.82 -13.03
CA LEU A 539 11.59 29.47 -12.53
C LEU A 539 11.84 28.49 -13.69
N VAL A 540 12.66 27.49 -13.43
CA VAL A 540 12.85 26.31 -14.31
C VAL A 540 12.42 25.07 -13.57
N VAL A 541 11.56 24.27 -14.22
CA VAL A 541 11.07 22.99 -13.68
C VAL A 541 11.61 21.86 -14.55
N VAL A 542 12.35 20.95 -13.94
CA VAL A 542 12.85 19.73 -14.58
C VAL A 542 11.88 18.60 -14.29
N ASN A 543 11.54 17.80 -15.31
CA ASN A 543 10.56 16.72 -15.23
C ASN A 543 9.12 17.21 -14.95
N ASP A 544 8.71 18.29 -15.61
CA ASP A 544 7.42 18.98 -15.40
C ASP A 544 6.18 18.06 -15.56
N ASP A 545 6.21 17.12 -16.53
CA ASP A 545 5.13 16.13 -16.74
C ASP A 545 5.31 14.85 -15.91
N ASP A 546 6.29 14.84 -15.02
CA ASP A 546 6.60 13.70 -14.15
C ASP A 546 6.85 12.38 -14.90
N LEU A 547 7.57 12.42 -16.01
CA LEU A 547 7.80 11.27 -16.90
C LEU A 547 8.84 10.27 -16.38
N THR A 548 9.65 10.62 -15.37
CA THR A 548 10.74 9.76 -14.90
C THR A 548 10.80 9.69 -13.37
N TYR A 549 11.50 8.67 -12.89
CA TYR A 549 11.84 8.54 -11.47
C TYR A 549 13.18 9.20 -11.18
N ALA A 550 13.14 10.41 -10.67
CA ALA A 550 14.31 11.16 -10.23
C ALA A 550 13.89 12.28 -9.24
N ILE A 551 14.75 12.60 -8.30
CA ILE A 551 14.58 13.76 -7.44
C ILE A 551 14.95 15.00 -8.25
N SER A 552 13.97 15.81 -8.62
CA SER A 552 14.19 17.11 -9.24
C SER A 552 14.69 18.11 -8.20
N ARG A 553 15.71 18.87 -8.55
CA ARG A 553 16.29 19.93 -7.72
C ARG A 553 16.12 21.28 -8.38
N LEU A 554 15.45 22.19 -7.70
CA LEU A 554 15.37 23.58 -8.11
C LEU A 554 16.65 24.31 -7.73
N ASP A 555 17.13 25.23 -8.59
CA ASP A 555 18.17 26.19 -8.22
C ASP A 555 17.63 27.20 -7.18
N GLU A 556 18.50 28.02 -6.59
CA GLU A 556 18.13 28.95 -5.52
C GLU A 556 17.06 29.97 -5.97
N ARG A 557 17.18 30.53 -7.17
CA ARG A 557 16.20 31.47 -7.71
C ARG A 557 14.85 30.81 -7.96
N SER A 558 14.89 29.64 -8.59
CA SER A 558 13.68 28.82 -8.84
C SER A 558 12.99 28.41 -7.54
N THR A 559 13.77 28.11 -6.49
CA THR A 559 13.23 27.77 -5.14
C THR A 559 12.47 28.96 -4.53
N ASP A 560 13.07 30.17 -4.56
CA ASP A 560 12.43 31.38 -4.01
C ASP A 560 11.14 31.75 -4.76
N VAL A 561 11.16 31.65 -6.09
CA VAL A 561 9.98 31.89 -6.93
C VAL A 561 8.90 30.81 -6.70
N ALA A 562 9.29 29.55 -6.61
CA ALA A 562 8.36 28.43 -6.34
C ALA A 562 7.65 28.61 -4.99
N LEU A 563 8.38 28.89 -3.90
CA LEU A 563 7.80 29.15 -2.58
C LEU A 563 6.78 30.29 -2.57
N ALA A 564 6.96 31.30 -3.42
CA ALA A 564 6.09 32.47 -3.47
C ALA A 564 4.86 32.26 -4.39
N TYR A 565 4.98 31.47 -5.46
CA TYR A 565 4.01 31.50 -6.56
C TYR A 565 3.51 30.14 -7.04
N VAL A 566 3.97 28.98 -6.51
CA VAL A 566 3.55 27.64 -6.99
C VAL A 566 2.03 27.47 -6.99
N GLY A 567 1.33 28.02 -5.98
CA GLY A 567 -0.14 27.96 -5.90
C GLY A 567 -0.87 28.72 -7.02
N THR A 568 -0.16 29.47 -7.88
CA THR A 568 -0.76 30.18 -9.02
C THR A 568 -0.68 29.38 -10.33
N ILE A 569 0.03 28.24 -10.34
CA ILE A 569 0.14 27.37 -11.52
C ILE A 569 -1.17 26.59 -11.70
N GLU A 570 -1.73 26.62 -12.91
CA GLU A 570 -3.00 25.95 -13.22
C GLU A 570 -2.87 24.42 -13.26
N ALA A 571 -1.79 23.87 -13.85
CA ALA A 571 -1.58 22.45 -14.03
C ALA A 571 -1.27 21.72 -12.71
N PRO A 572 -2.11 20.77 -12.23
CA PRO A 572 -1.88 20.07 -10.97
C PRO A 572 -0.56 19.27 -10.95
N ILE A 573 -0.22 18.63 -12.08
CA ILE A 573 1.02 17.81 -12.16
C ILE A 573 2.27 18.67 -11.97
N THR A 574 2.31 19.86 -12.55
CA THR A 574 3.43 20.81 -12.37
C THR A 574 3.54 21.25 -10.92
N ARG A 575 2.40 21.60 -10.26
CA ARG A 575 2.40 21.94 -8.83
C ARG A 575 2.92 20.77 -8.00
N ALA A 576 2.46 19.54 -8.28
CA ALA A 576 2.89 18.33 -7.59
C ALA A 576 4.42 18.12 -7.70
N VAL A 577 4.98 18.24 -8.90
CA VAL A 577 6.44 18.09 -9.13
C VAL A 577 7.23 19.15 -8.35
N ILE A 578 6.77 20.41 -8.36
CA ILE A 578 7.43 21.49 -7.62
C ILE A 578 7.34 21.23 -6.10
N TRP A 579 6.16 20.90 -5.57
CA TRP A 579 5.99 20.60 -4.15
C TRP A 579 6.82 19.38 -3.70
N ALA A 580 6.88 18.33 -4.51
CA ALA A 580 7.72 17.17 -4.25
C ALA A 580 9.22 17.55 -4.24
N SER A 581 9.66 18.42 -5.16
CA SER A 581 11.03 18.95 -5.19
C SER A 581 11.36 19.75 -3.91
N LEU A 582 10.48 20.66 -3.51
CA LEU A 582 10.63 21.46 -2.28
C LEU A 582 10.64 20.57 -1.02
N TRP A 583 9.74 19.57 -0.96
CA TRP A 583 9.68 18.63 0.16
C TRP A 583 10.96 17.78 0.28
N ASN A 584 11.45 17.22 -0.83
CA ASN A 584 12.73 16.51 -0.83
C ASN A 584 13.90 17.43 -0.43
N ALA A 585 13.86 18.73 -0.77
CA ALA A 585 14.85 19.68 -0.31
C ALA A 585 14.78 19.95 1.20
N VAL A 586 13.58 19.95 1.80
CA VAL A 586 13.39 20.01 3.27
C VAL A 586 14.00 18.77 3.92
N ARG A 587 13.62 17.56 3.46
CA ARG A 587 14.12 16.29 4.00
C ARG A 587 15.65 16.12 3.92
N ASP A 588 16.26 16.70 2.91
CA ASP A 588 17.72 16.65 2.72
C ASP A 588 18.45 17.84 3.41
N GLY A 589 17.70 18.69 4.14
CA GLY A 589 18.25 19.85 4.84
C GLY A 589 18.72 20.98 3.91
N LEU A 590 18.29 20.99 2.66
CA LEU A 590 18.63 22.02 1.66
C LEU A 590 17.68 23.22 1.70
N LEU A 591 16.46 23.03 2.22
CA LEU A 591 15.45 24.08 2.38
C LEU A 591 15.04 24.17 3.85
N ASP A 592 14.97 25.40 4.40
CA ASP A 592 14.48 25.64 5.76
C ASP A 592 13.02 25.20 5.90
N PRO A 593 12.69 24.26 6.84
CA PRO A 593 11.33 23.78 7.06
C PRO A 593 10.32 24.90 7.33
N ARG A 594 10.74 25.99 8.00
CA ARG A 594 9.88 27.16 8.30
C ARG A 594 9.41 27.85 7.02
N ARG A 595 10.31 28.04 6.05
CA ARG A 595 9.98 28.64 4.75
C ARG A 595 9.00 27.78 3.98
N PHE A 596 9.21 26.46 4.01
CA PHE A 596 8.29 25.49 3.40
C PHE A 596 6.89 25.57 4.02
N VAL A 597 6.77 25.49 5.36
CA VAL A 597 5.49 25.56 6.05
C VAL A 597 4.75 26.87 5.73
N VAL A 598 5.43 28.02 5.76
CA VAL A 598 4.83 29.31 5.40
C VAL A 598 4.31 29.30 3.95
N ALA A 599 5.07 28.76 3.01
CA ALA A 599 4.65 28.65 1.61
C ALA A 599 3.41 27.76 1.46
N VAL A 600 3.37 26.61 2.15
CA VAL A 600 2.20 25.72 2.15
C VAL A 600 0.96 26.43 2.71
N LEU A 601 1.06 27.05 3.89
CA LEU A 601 -0.06 27.76 4.51
C LEU A 601 -0.61 28.90 3.65
N ASN A 602 0.22 29.52 2.82
CA ASN A 602 -0.20 30.55 1.86
C ASN A 602 -0.86 29.93 0.60
N ALA A 603 -0.44 28.75 0.17
CA ALA A 603 -0.90 28.11 -1.06
C ALA A 603 -2.18 27.27 -0.87
N VAL A 604 -2.35 26.56 0.26
CA VAL A 604 -3.47 25.62 0.46
C VAL A 604 -4.87 26.26 0.33
N PRO A 605 -5.11 27.54 0.63
CA PRO A 605 -6.45 28.13 0.40
C PRO A 605 -6.86 28.20 -1.07
N SER A 606 -5.90 28.23 -2.00
CA SER A 606 -6.13 28.26 -3.45
C SER A 606 -5.90 26.91 -4.13
N GLU A 607 -5.48 25.87 -3.38
CA GLU A 607 -5.23 24.56 -3.96
C GLU A 607 -6.55 23.85 -4.34
N THR A 608 -6.69 23.60 -5.63
CA THR A 608 -7.91 23.02 -6.23
C THR A 608 -7.87 21.49 -6.31
N GLU A 609 -6.67 20.88 -6.20
CA GLU A 609 -6.51 19.44 -6.22
C GLU A 609 -6.54 18.89 -4.78
N PRO A 610 -7.61 18.16 -4.39
CA PRO A 610 -7.75 17.70 -2.99
C PRO A 610 -6.57 16.83 -2.51
N ALA A 611 -6.03 15.96 -3.37
CA ALA A 611 -4.91 15.08 -3.02
C ALA A 611 -3.63 15.88 -2.70
N ILE A 612 -3.36 16.96 -3.46
CA ILE A 612 -2.22 17.87 -3.18
C ILE A 612 -2.46 18.60 -1.86
N ARG A 613 -3.65 19.17 -1.65
CA ARG A 613 -4.01 19.89 -0.41
C ARG A 613 -3.80 19.02 0.83
N ASP A 614 -4.38 17.82 0.81
CA ASP A 614 -4.30 16.89 1.94
C ASP A 614 -2.85 16.49 2.23
N ARG A 615 -2.07 16.21 1.18
CA ARG A 615 -0.66 15.83 1.34
C ARG A 615 0.21 16.97 1.85
N LEU A 616 -0.04 18.20 1.40
CA LEU A 616 0.69 19.37 1.89
C LEU A 616 0.46 19.60 3.39
N LEU A 617 -0.75 19.41 3.89
CA LEU A 617 -1.03 19.50 5.33
C LEU A 617 -0.33 18.40 6.12
N LEU A 618 -0.21 17.19 5.58
CA LEU A 618 0.61 16.12 6.18
C LEU A 618 2.10 16.47 6.18
N PHE A 619 2.63 17.06 5.10
CA PHE A 619 4.02 17.55 5.07
C PHE A 619 4.28 18.63 6.11
N VAL A 620 3.31 19.52 6.35
CA VAL A 620 3.40 20.52 7.43
C VAL A 620 3.53 19.82 8.79
N ALA A 621 2.66 18.84 9.08
CA ALA A 621 2.72 18.11 10.33
C ALA A 621 4.06 17.35 10.49
N GLU A 622 4.56 16.69 9.44
CA GLU A 622 5.86 16.02 9.44
C GLU A 622 7.02 17.00 9.59
N ALA A 623 7.01 18.15 8.89
CA ALA A 623 8.04 19.17 9.04
C ALA A 623 8.13 19.69 10.48
N ILE A 624 6.99 19.87 11.13
CA ILE A 624 6.92 20.31 12.53
C ILE A 624 7.43 19.21 13.47
N SER A 625 6.94 18.00 13.32
CA SER A 625 7.26 16.89 14.22
C SER A 625 8.71 16.40 14.07
N SER A 626 9.29 16.40 12.89
CA SER A 626 10.60 15.80 12.60
C SER A 626 11.72 16.82 12.41
N PHE A 627 11.47 17.98 11.78
CA PHE A 627 12.55 18.84 11.32
C PHE A 627 12.71 20.16 12.05
N LEU A 628 11.70 20.59 12.81
CA LEU A 628 11.77 21.86 13.56
C LEU A 628 12.17 21.64 15.01
N PRO A 629 13.22 22.31 15.52
CA PRO A 629 13.62 22.21 16.91
C PRO A 629 12.93 23.25 17.81
N GLY A 630 12.67 22.88 19.09
CA GLY A 630 12.41 23.79 20.19
C GLY A 630 11.42 24.93 19.93
N GLN A 631 11.85 26.19 20.13
CA GLN A 631 10.98 27.38 19.99
C GLN A 631 10.43 27.57 18.59
N ALA A 632 11.20 27.25 17.55
CA ALA A 632 10.75 27.35 16.16
C ALA A 632 9.55 26.45 15.89
N ARG A 633 9.53 25.26 16.50
CA ARG A 633 8.38 24.35 16.45
C ARG A 633 7.15 24.98 17.12
N ALA A 634 7.31 25.53 18.33
CA ALA A 634 6.21 26.15 19.05
C ALA A 634 5.55 27.29 18.26
N ASP A 635 6.37 28.17 17.67
CA ASP A 635 5.89 29.30 16.88
C ASP A 635 5.13 28.86 15.61
N VAL A 636 5.60 27.80 14.96
CA VAL A 636 4.95 27.23 13.78
C VAL A 636 3.66 26.48 14.14
N HIS A 637 3.62 25.74 15.25
CA HIS A 637 2.40 25.14 15.77
C HIS A 637 1.27 26.16 15.94
N ASP A 638 1.57 27.27 16.64
CA ASP A 638 0.59 28.33 16.87
C ASP A 638 0.07 28.94 15.56
N GLN A 639 0.96 29.10 14.57
CA GLN A 639 0.59 29.57 13.22
C GLN A 639 -0.32 28.58 12.48
N VAL A 640 -0.01 27.27 12.54
CA VAL A 640 -0.81 26.22 11.87
C VAL A 640 -2.19 26.12 12.53
N LEU A 641 -2.29 26.10 13.88
CA LEU A 641 -3.55 26.10 14.60
C LEU A 641 -4.44 27.27 14.19
N ALA A 642 -3.88 28.50 14.23
CA ALA A 642 -4.64 29.70 13.88
C ALA A 642 -5.07 29.69 12.40
N THR A 643 -4.21 29.24 11.49
CA THR A 643 -4.52 29.22 10.06
C THR A 643 -5.54 28.15 9.72
N THR A 644 -5.36 26.92 10.19
CA THR A 644 -6.25 25.80 9.84
C THR A 644 -7.65 25.96 10.40
N ILE A 645 -7.80 26.45 11.66
CA ILE A 645 -9.13 26.73 12.22
C ILE A 645 -9.83 27.90 11.50
N ARG A 646 -9.09 28.94 11.10
CA ARG A 646 -9.65 30.03 10.31
C ARG A 646 -10.14 29.51 8.96
N LEU A 647 -9.32 28.76 8.23
CA LEU A 647 -9.67 28.16 6.93
C LEU A 647 -10.86 27.20 7.04
N SER A 648 -10.94 26.38 8.09
CA SER A 648 -12.08 25.52 8.39
C SER A 648 -13.39 26.31 8.56
N ARG A 649 -13.33 27.52 9.14
CA ARG A 649 -14.51 28.38 9.33
C ARG A 649 -14.90 29.18 8.09
N GLU A 650 -13.96 29.47 7.19
CA GLU A 650 -14.16 30.34 6.04
C GLU A 650 -14.55 29.56 4.77
N THR A 651 -14.23 28.26 4.69
CA THR A 651 -14.54 27.45 3.49
C THR A 651 -15.98 26.97 3.47
N GLU A 652 -16.60 27.02 2.27
CA GLU A 652 -17.89 26.40 1.97
C GLU A 652 -17.71 25.00 1.34
N ASP A 653 -16.49 24.64 0.92
CA ASP A 653 -16.15 23.33 0.38
C ASP A 653 -16.06 22.30 1.51
N SER A 654 -16.90 21.27 1.46
CA SER A 654 -16.99 20.22 2.47
C SER A 654 -15.69 19.39 2.60
N ASP A 655 -14.97 19.19 1.50
CA ASP A 655 -13.73 18.42 1.48
C ASP A 655 -12.58 19.26 2.04
N ALA A 656 -12.48 20.52 1.64
CA ALA A 656 -11.53 21.46 2.21
C ALA A 656 -11.77 21.67 3.71
N TRP A 657 -13.06 21.78 4.13
CA TRP A 657 -13.43 21.87 5.53
C TRP A 657 -12.88 20.67 6.33
N ARG A 658 -13.06 19.46 5.82
CA ARG A 658 -12.53 18.26 6.48
C ARG A 658 -11.00 18.25 6.55
N SER A 659 -10.33 18.61 5.46
CA SER A 659 -8.87 18.67 5.42
C SER A 659 -8.33 19.63 6.49
N TYR A 660 -8.87 20.86 6.54
CA TYR A 660 -8.44 21.86 7.52
C TYR A 660 -8.81 21.50 8.94
N THR A 661 -10.00 20.92 9.15
CA THR A 661 -10.45 20.49 10.50
C THR A 661 -9.61 19.33 11.02
N ARG A 662 -9.28 18.34 10.18
CA ARG A 662 -8.39 17.22 10.54
C ARG A 662 -7.00 17.74 10.91
N ALA A 663 -6.43 18.66 10.12
CA ALA A 663 -5.13 19.26 10.40
C ALA A 663 -5.14 20.05 11.71
N PHE A 664 -6.19 20.86 11.95
CA PHE A 664 -6.36 21.59 13.20
C PHE A 664 -6.43 20.66 14.42
N ILE A 665 -7.25 19.60 14.35
CA ILE A 665 -7.41 18.64 15.45
C ILE A 665 -6.10 17.90 15.73
N ALA A 666 -5.37 17.50 14.69
CA ALA A 666 -4.08 16.83 14.82
C ALA A 666 -3.04 17.75 15.50
N GLU A 667 -2.99 19.00 15.10
CA GLU A 667 -2.09 20.00 15.67
C GLU A 667 -2.45 20.34 17.13
N PHE A 668 -3.75 20.43 17.44
CA PHE A 668 -4.23 20.58 18.82
C PHE A 668 -3.86 19.37 19.68
N ALA A 669 -3.96 18.16 19.18
CA ALA A 669 -3.54 16.96 19.90
C ALA A 669 -2.04 17.03 20.27
N ALA A 670 -1.19 17.49 19.37
CA ALA A 670 0.26 17.60 19.56
C ALA A 670 0.65 18.75 20.51
N ARG A 671 0.05 19.92 20.36
CA ARG A 671 0.46 21.15 21.06
C ARG A 671 -0.43 21.54 22.22
N GLY A 672 -1.77 21.37 22.08
CA GLY A 672 -2.78 21.95 22.97
C GLY A 672 -3.10 23.39 22.56
N GLY A 673 -3.61 24.14 23.52
CA GLY A 673 -4.02 25.54 23.39
C GLY A 673 -5.36 25.75 24.06
N ASP A 674 -5.37 26.39 25.26
CA ASP A 674 -6.58 26.56 26.11
C ASP A 674 -7.71 27.28 25.36
N GLU A 675 -7.36 28.22 24.47
CA GLU A 675 -8.31 28.97 23.63
C GLU A 675 -9.06 28.12 22.61
N TYR A 676 -8.53 26.94 22.25
CA TYR A 676 -9.11 26.02 21.26
C TYR A 676 -9.89 24.86 21.88
N GLU A 677 -9.79 24.61 23.19
CA GLU A 677 -10.44 23.49 23.86
C GLU A 677 -11.95 23.46 23.59
N ALA A 678 -12.63 24.59 23.73
CA ALA A 678 -14.07 24.66 23.46
C ALA A 678 -14.43 24.27 22.02
N THR A 679 -13.63 24.69 21.04
CA THR A 679 -13.80 24.33 19.64
C THR A 679 -13.62 22.83 19.40
N VAL A 680 -12.61 22.20 20.03
CA VAL A 680 -12.37 20.75 19.90
C VAL A 680 -13.48 19.94 20.59
N ARG A 681 -14.03 20.44 21.72
CA ARG A 681 -15.21 19.84 22.37
C ARG A 681 -16.47 19.91 21.48
N ASP A 682 -16.66 21.00 20.75
CA ASP A 682 -17.73 21.11 19.75
C ASP A 682 -17.53 20.06 18.62
N PHE A 683 -16.30 19.91 18.11
CA PHE A 683 -15.96 18.86 17.14
C PHE A 683 -16.15 17.44 17.67
N ALA A 684 -15.90 17.19 18.97
CA ALA A 684 -16.15 15.89 19.61
C ALA A 684 -17.64 15.50 19.62
N SER A 685 -18.53 16.47 19.42
CA SER A 685 -19.99 16.30 19.30
C SER A 685 -20.48 16.38 17.85
N SER A 686 -19.60 16.41 16.87
CA SER A 686 -19.93 16.47 15.46
C SER A 686 -20.78 15.26 15.01
N GLU A 687 -21.71 15.49 14.11
CA GLU A 687 -22.45 14.41 13.42
C GLU A 687 -21.56 13.61 12.45
N ASN A 688 -20.41 14.15 12.06
CA ASN A 688 -19.41 13.43 11.27
C ASN A 688 -18.56 12.53 12.19
N PRO A 689 -18.68 11.19 12.12
CA PRO A 689 -18.00 10.28 13.05
C PRO A 689 -16.48 10.39 13.02
N ASP A 690 -15.86 10.60 11.84
CA ASP A 690 -14.41 10.77 11.70
C ASP A 690 -13.93 12.02 12.48
N ILE A 691 -14.57 13.15 12.27
CA ILE A 691 -14.22 14.39 13.00
C ILE A 691 -14.48 14.23 14.50
N ALA A 692 -15.62 13.63 14.88
CA ALA A 692 -15.95 13.43 16.29
C ALA A 692 -14.90 12.57 17.00
N TRP A 693 -14.52 11.43 16.46
CA TRP A 693 -13.54 10.53 17.09
C TRP A 693 -12.12 11.10 17.10
N ARG A 694 -11.70 11.83 16.05
CA ARG A 694 -10.42 12.55 16.05
C ARG A 694 -10.37 13.58 17.18
N ALA A 695 -11.43 14.35 17.37
CA ALA A 695 -11.51 15.34 18.42
C ALA A 695 -11.56 14.69 19.81
N ARG A 696 -12.31 13.59 20.00
CA ARG A 696 -12.36 12.80 21.25
C ARG A 696 -10.98 12.28 21.62
N ARG A 697 -10.25 11.69 20.67
CA ARG A 697 -8.87 11.24 20.85
C ARG A 697 -7.94 12.41 21.21
N ALA A 698 -8.04 13.54 20.53
CA ALA A 698 -7.22 14.72 20.82
C ALA A 698 -7.46 15.24 22.24
N LEU A 699 -8.71 15.26 22.70
CA LEU A 699 -9.05 15.61 24.10
C LEU A 699 -8.47 14.59 25.09
N ALA A 700 -8.54 13.28 24.76
CA ALA A 700 -7.96 12.23 25.60
C ALA A 700 -6.42 12.34 25.68
N ALA A 701 -5.74 12.52 24.55
CA ALA A 701 -4.28 12.68 24.50
C ALA A 701 -3.77 13.89 25.31
N ARG A 702 -4.60 14.93 25.44
CA ARG A 702 -4.31 16.12 26.25
C ARG A 702 -4.78 16.01 27.69
N GLY A 703 -5.37 14.88 28.13
CA GLY A 703 -5.88 14.69 29.50
C GLY A 703 -7.10 15.55 29.81
N LEU A 704 -7.83 16.05 28.83
CA LEU A 704 -8.99 16.93 28.99
C LEU A 704 -10.30 16.15 29.20
N VAL A 705 -10.26 14.84 29.10
CA VAL A 705 -11.33 13.88 29.37
C VAL A 705 -10.77 12.66 30.09
N ASP A 706 -11.66 11.91 30.74
CA ASP A 706 -11.32 10.68 31.46
C ASP A 706 -11.82 9.42 30.70
N ALA A 707 -11.51 8.26 31.25
CA ALA A 707 -11.90 6.97 30.70
C ALA A 707 -13.44 6.78 30.67
N ASP A 708 -14.16 7.34 31.67
CA ASP A 708 -15.63 7.21 31.74
C ASP A 708 -16.29 7.97 30.60
N ALA A 709 -15.76 9.14 30.20
CA ALA A 709 -16.25 9.90 29.05
C ALA A 709 -16.02 9.15 27.75
N ILE A 710 -14.85 8.51 27.56
CA ILE A 710 -14.53 7.71 26.37
C ILE A 710 -15.47 6.51 26.28
N GLU A 711 -15.70 5.80 27.38
CA GLU A 711 -16.62 4.67 27.44
C GLU A 711 -18.08 5.08 27.18
N ALA A 712 -18.49 6.26 27.65
CA ALA A 712 -19.81 6.79 27.32
C ALA A 712 -19.98 7.05 25.81
N TRP A 713 -18.96 7.60 25.15
CA TRP A 713 -18.96 7.78 23.69
C TRP A 713 -19.01 6.45 22.93
N ARG A 714 -18.20 5.46 23.35
CA ARG A 714 -18.19 4.11 22.76
C ARG A 714 -19.57 3.45 22.89
N SER A 715 -20.16 3.51 24.07
CA SER A 715 -21.48 2.93 24.35
C SER A 715 -22.62 3.60 23.58
N ALA A 716 -22.47 4.88 23.24
CA ALA A 716 -23.46 5.63 22.46
C ALA A 716 -23.35 5.32 20.94
N ASP A 717 -22.16 4.99 20.45
CA ASP A 717 -21.93 4.71 19.01
C ASP A 717 -22.07 3.20 18.70
N GLY A 718 -21.65 2.28 19.53
CA GLY A 718 -21.83 0.82 19.37
C GLY A 718 -21.15 0.18 18.15
N SER A 719 -20.54 0.96 17.25
CA SER A 719 -19.92 0.45 16.02
C SER A 719 -18.54 -0.17 16.24
N GLY A 720 -18.08 -1.02 15.31
CA GLY A 720 -16.72 -1.56 15.31
C GLY A 720 -15.65 -0.47 15.21
N GLU A 721 -15.91 0.59 14.44
CA GLU A 721 -15.03 1.76 14.39
C GLU A 721 -14.95 2.47 15.75
N ALA A 722 -16.08 2.69 16.42
CA ALA A 722 -16.09 3.27 17.77
C ALA A 722 -15.34 2.40 18.78
N ALA A 723 -15.47 1.08 18.69
CA ALA A 723 -14.72 0.15 19.53
C ALA A 723 -13.21 0.32 19.34
N ARG A 724 -12.72 0.35 18.09
CA ARG A 724 -11.30 0.58 17.77
C ARG A 724 -10.81 1.96 18.19
N MET A 725 -11.55 3.02 17.86
CA MET A 725 -11.17 4.41 18.19
C MET A 725 -11.20 4.68 19.69
N SER A 726 -12.08 3.99 20.46
CA SER A 726 -12.09 4.10 21.92
C SER A 726 -10.84 3.49 22.56
N VAL A 727 -10.34 2.37 22.04
CA VAL A 727 -9.08 1.76 22.49
C VAL A 727 -7.91 2.71 22.24
N GLU A 728 -7.83 3.33 21.07
CA GLU A 728 -6.83 4.35 20.75
C GLU A 728 -6.92 5.54 21.73
N ALA A 729 -8.12 6.04 21.99
CA ALA A 729 -8.35 7.15 22.92
C ALA A 729 -7.98 6.78 24.37
N LEU A 730 -8.33 5.58 24.84
CA LEU A 730 -7.98 5.10 26.18
C LEU A 730 -6.46 4.96 26.35
N ALA A 731 -5.77 4.44 25.35
CA ALA A 731 -4.31 4.29 25.34
C ALA A 731 -3.58 5.65 25.27
N SER A 732 -4.24 6.69 24.74
CA SER A 732 -3.68 8.04 24.64
C SER A 732 -3.78 8.88 25.93
N LEU A 733 -4.56 8.43 26.91
CA LEU A 733 -4.69 9.15 28.19
C LEU A 733 -3.31 9.31 28.86
N PRO A 734 -2.92 10.53 29.29
CA PRO A 734 -1.63 10.78 29.96
C PRO A 734 -1.69 10.40 31.43
N LEU A 735 -2.02 9.14 31.71
CA LEU A 735 -2.17 8.55 33.04
C LEU A 735 -1.37 7.25 33.15
N GLU A 736 -0.61 7.06 34.20
CA GLU A 736 0.22 5.87 34.44
C GLU A 736 -0.59 4.57 34.33
N ASP A 737 -1.75 4.50 34.98
CA ASP A 737 -2.62 3.33 34.95
C ASP A 737 -3.17 3.02 33.54
N ALA A 738 -3.45 4.05 32.72
CA ALA A 738 -3.94 3.86 31.36
C ALA A 738 -2.84 3.29 30.47
N ARG A 739 -1.62 3.81 30.63
CA ARG A 739 -0.45 3.32 29.89
C ARG A 739 -0.09 1.88 30.27
N SER A 740 -0.09 1.57 31.57
CA SER A 740 0.18 0.20 32.04
C SER A 740 -0.81 -0.79 31.44
N ARG A 741 -2.12 -0.46 31.46
CA ARG A 741 -3.15 -1.30 30.84
C ARG A 741 -2.95 -1.43 29.33
N ALA A 742 -2.57 -0.35 28.64
CA ALA A 742 -2.32 -0.38 27.19
C ALA A 742 -1.14 -1.32 26.87
N TRP A 743 -0.02 -1.23 27.59
CA TRP A 743 1.11 -2.14 27.43
C TRP A 743 0.77 -3.60 27.79
N GLU A 744 0.01 -3.84 28.85
CA GLU A 744 -0.49 -5.18 29.17
C GLU A 744 -1.35 -5.74 28.06
N SER A 745 -2.19 -4.92 27.43
CA SER A 745 -3.01 -5.30 26.29
C SER A 745 -2.17 -5.68 25.08
N VAL A 746 -1.12 -4.91 24.74
CA VAL A 746 -0.19 -5.20 23.61
C VAL A 746 0.43 -6.59 23.71
N TYR A 747 0.66 -7.07 24.94
CA TYR A 747 1.26 -8.40 25.17
C TYR A 747 0.22 -9.52 25.39
N SER A 748 -1.07 -9.22 25.20
CA SER A 748 -2.15 -10.22 25.30
C SER A 748 -2.27 -11.01 24.01
N GLU A 749 -2.34 -12.35 24.10
CA GLU A 749 -2.56 -13.25 22.95
C GLU A 749 -3.93 -13.08 22.29
N SER A 750 -4.85 -12.37 22.91
CA SER A 750 -6.23 -12.18 22.42
C SER A 750 -6.42 -10.94 21.56
N LEU A 751 -5.40 -10.07 21.41
CA LEU A 751 -5.50 -8.82 20.68
C LEU A 751 -5.49 -9.07 19.16
N SER A 752 -6.45 -8.49 18.44
CA SER A 752 -6.42 -8.54 16.98
C SER A 752 -5.42 -7.53 16.40
N ASN A 753 -5.13 -7.68 15.11
CA ASN A 753 -4.23 -6.78 14.37
C ASN A 753 -4.64 -5.29 14.46
N ASP A 754 -5.93 -4.98 14.28
CA ASP A 754 -6.45 -3.60 14.33
C ASP A 754 -6.41 -3.02 15.74
N PHE A 755 -6.73 -3.82 16.76
CA PHE A 755 -6.66 -3.37 18.14
C PHE A 755 -5.22 -3.19 18.62
N LEU A 756 -4.27 -4.00 18.15
CA LEU A 756 -2.83 -3.79 18.37
C LEU A 756 -2.39 -2.43 17.80
N THR A 757 -2.75 -2.17 16.55
CA THR A 757 -2.43 -0.90 15.87
C THR A 757 -3.03 0.29 16.61
N ALA A 758 -4.31 0.23 17.00
CA ALA A 758 -4.99 1.29 17.72
C ALA A 758 -4.36 1.56 19.10
N THR A 759 -3.99 0.49 19.83
CA THR A 759 -3.34 0.63 21.14
C THR A 759 -1.99 1.33 21.02
N LEU A 760 -1.14 0.91 20.06
CA LEU A 760 0.16 1.51 19.82
C LEU A 760 0.05 2.97 19.33
N ALA A 761 -0.92 3.26 18.45
CA ALA A 761 -1.21 4.62 18.01
C ALA A 761 -1.63 5.53 19.17
N GLY A 762 -2.46 5.04 20.09
CA GLY A 762 -2.84 5.76 21.29
C GLY A 762 -1.65 6.04 22.22
N LEU A 763 -0.82 5.04 22.45
CA LEU A 763 0.42 5.19 23.23
C LEU A 763 1.33 6.27 22.63
N ASN A 764 1.46 6.32 21.30
CA ASN A 764 2.27 7.29 20.57
C ASN A 764 1.69 8.72 20.63
N ALA A 765 0.37 8.86 20.69
CA ALA A 765 -0.32 10.15 20.70
C ALA A 765 -0.39 10.80 22.09
N SER A 766 0.00 10.10 23.15
CA SER A 766 -0.15 10.57 24.54
C SER A 766 0.83 11.69 24.89
N SER A 767 0.36 12.73 25.56
CA SER A 767 1.20 13.79 26.13
C SER A 767 1.86 13.40 27.49
N TRP A 768 2.04 12.11 27.73
CA TRP A 768 2.64 11.59 28.95
C TRP A 768 4.12 11.97 29.08
N GLU A 769 4.49 12.57 30.23
CA GLU A 769 5.87 13.01 30.52
C GLU A 769 6.69 12.02 31.35
N GLY A 770 6.08 10.93 31.85
CA GLY A 770 6.73 9.90 32.64
C GLY A 770 7.54 8.89 31.85
N ASP A 771 7.79 7.70 32.43
CA ASP A 771 8.45 6.60 31.74
C ASP A 771 7.57 6.12 30.57
N SER A 772 8.13 6.20 29.37
CA SER A 772 7.42 5.83 28.15
C SER A 772 7.20 4.33 27.98
N GLY A 773 7.98 3.50 28.67
CA GLY A 773 8.01 2.05 28.44
C GLY A 773 8.76 1.63 27.18
N LEU A 774 9.35 2.58 26.43
CA LEU A 774 10.02 2.32 25.15
C LEU A 774 11.17 1.35 25.29
N ASP A 775 12.05 1.53 26.29
CA ASP A 775 13.22 0.68 26.50
C ASP A 775 12.78 -0.80 26.67
N SER A 776 11.73 -1.03 27.50
CA SER A 776 11.15 -2.37 27.70
C SER A 776 10.48 -2.93 26.44
N ALA A 777 9.84 -2.07 25.64
CA ALA A 777 9.20 -2.49 24.39
C ALA A 777 10.23 -2.84 23.30
N VAL A 778 11.32 -2.09 23.22
CA VAL A 778 12.44 -2.38 22.31
C VAL A 778 13.15 -3.68 22.69
N ASP A 779 13.34 -3.97 23.98
CA ASP A 779 13.89 -5.25 24.47
C ASP A 779 12.98 -6.44 24.07
N ARG A 780 11.68 -6.22 23.86
CA ARG A 780 10.72 -7.26 23.46
C ARG A 780 10.55 -7.42 21.94
N LEU A 781 11.21 -6.63 21.10
CA LEU A 781 11.10 -6.74 19.63
C LEU A 781 11.35 -8.17 19.14
N ARG A 782 12.49 -8.78 19.56
CA ARG A 782 12.83 -10.15 19.14
C ARG A 782 11.89 -11.20 19.73
N PRO A 783 11.62 -11.26 21.05
CA PRO A 783 10.67 -12.20 21.61
C PRO A 783 9.28 -12.12 20.99
N TYR A 784 8.79 -10.90 20.71
CA TYR A 784 7.49 -10.71 20.08
C TYR A 784 7.50 -11.22 18.62
N TRP A 785 8.58 -10.93 17.88
CA TRP A 785 8.78 -11.41 16.50
C TRP A 785 8.74 -12.94 16.39
N GLU A 786 9.42 -13.61 17.32
CA GLU A 786 9.52 -15.08 17.33
C GLU A 786 8.23 -15.79 17.79
N ALA A 787 7.35 -15.08 18.54
CA ALA A 787 6.13 -15.65 19.11
C ALA A 787 4.86 -15.43 18.28
N HIS A 788 4.87 -14.50 17.30
CA HIS A 788 3.69 -14.08 16.57
C HIS A 788 3.85 -14.26 15.06
N THR A 789 2.72 -14.15 14.32
CA THR A 789 2.78 -14.11 12.85
C THR A 789 3.56 -12.88 12.39
N ILE A 790 4.11 -12.94 11.17
CA ILE A 790 4.90 -11.84 10.62
C ILE A 790 4.07 -10.55 10.56
N GLY A 791 2.79 -10.62 10.17
CA GLY A 791 1.89 -9.46 10.12
C GLY A 791 1.73 -8.77 11.49
N MET A 792 1.55 -9.53 12.56
CA MET A 792 1.48 -9.00 13.92
C MET A 792 2.83 -8.44 14.39
N ALA A 793 3.92 -9.14 14.09
CA ALA A 793 5.27 -8.74 14.45
C ALA A 793 5.70 -7.44 13.77
N LEU A 794 5.36 -7.26 12.48
CA LEU A 794 5.56 -6.01 11.74
C LEU A 794 4.80 -4.83 12.37
N ARG A 795 3.51 -5.03 12.73
CA ARG A 795 2.70 -3.99 13.40
C ARG A 795 3.28 -3.59 14.74
N TYR A 796 3.70 -4.59 15.54
CA TYR A 796 4.34 -4.32 16.81
C TYR A 796 5.65 -3.54 16.63
N ALA A 797 6.55 -4.00 15.77
CA ALA A 797 7.84 -3.37 15.56
C ALA A 797 7.70 -1.92 15.06
N ASN A 798 6.91 -1.70 14.00
CA ASN A 798 6.68 -0.35 13.48
C ASN A 798 5.97 0.55 14.49
N GLY A 799 4.97 0.06 15.22
CA GLY A 799 4.25 0.82 16.21
C GLY A 799 5.13 1.23 17.40
N VAL A 800 5.97 0.33 17.91
CA VAL A 800 6.93 0.60 18.98
C VAL A 800 8.02 1.56 18.54
N LEU A 801 8.56 1.37 17.34
CA LEU A 801 9.69 2.16 16.84
C LEU A 801 9.28 3.56 16.38
N ALA A 802 8.02 3.75 15.98
CA ALA A 802 7.44 5.09 15.79
C ALA A 802 7.29 5.85 17.11
N TYR A 803 7.35 5.14 18.23
CA TYR A 803 7.20 5.66 19.57
C TYR A 803 8.52 6.24 20.10
N GLY A 804 8.45 7.37 20.79
CA GLY A 804 9.57 7.87 21.60
C GLY A 804 10.27 9.09 21.08
N LEU A 805 9.76 9.72 20.03
CA LEU A 805 10.21 11.04 19.63
C LEU A 805 9.40 12.11 20.37
N ASP A 806 9.65 12.27 21.66
CA ASP A 806 9.39 13.56 22.30
C ASP A 806 10.52 14.52 21.87
N ILE A 807 10.37 15.06 20.65
CA ILE A 807 11.36 15.96 20.05
C ILE A 807 11.45 17.30 20.83
N ASP A 808 10.44 17.62 21.63
CA ASP A 808 10.49 18.78 22.53
C ASP A 808 11.45 18.56 23.70
N ARG A 809 11.82 17.30 23.97
CA ARG A 809 12.81 16.96 24.98
C ARG A 809 14.21 17.00 24.37
N GLU A 810 15.03 17.95 24.81
CA GLU A 810 16.43 18.04 24.37
C GLU A 810 17.17 16.71 24.53
N GLY A 811 17.74 16.19 23.43
CA GLY A 811 18.47 14.90 23.41
C GLY A 811 17.60 13.65 23.24
N SER A 812 16.29 13.77 23.00
CA SER A 812 15.43 12.59 22.81
C SER A 812 15.75 11.82 21.54
N VAL A 813 16.04 12.50 20.44
CA VAL A 813 16.40 11.90 19.16
C VAL A 813 17.70 11.12 19.28
N GLU A 814 18.73 11.71 19.91
CA GLU A 814 20.00 11.05 20.18
C GLU A 814 19.84 9.82 21.09
N ARG A 815 18.95 9.90 22.09
CA ARG A 815 18.67 8.77 22.97
C ARG A 815 17.99 7.63 22.20
N SER A 816 16.96 7.93 21.41
CA SER A 816 16.24 6.93 20.61
C SER A 816 17.17 6.29 19.57
N ALA A 817 17.97 7.08 18.86
CA ALA A 817 18.98 6.55 17.93
C ALA A 817 20.03 5.70 18.66
N GLY A 818 20.46 6.12 19.87
CA GLY A 818 21.38 5.34 20.71
C GLY A 818 20.81 4.00 21.15
N LEU A 819 19.52 3.96 21.52
CA LEU A 819 18.80 2.73 21.89
C LEU A 819 18.75 1.74 20.73
N LEU A 820 18.39 2.22 19.53
CA LEU A 820 18.28 1.35 18.34
C LEU A 820 19.64 0.85 17.87
N ARG A 821 20.69 1.68 17.90
CA ARG A 821 22.07 1.22 17.62
C ARG A 821 22.49 0.14 18.61
N GLY A 822 22.27 0.36 19.91
CA GLY A 822 22.59 -0.63 20.95
C GLY A 822 21.84 -1.94 20.74
N TRP A 823 20.57 -1.88 20.35
CA TRP A 823 19.78 -3.07 20.02
C TRP A 823 20.34 -3.83 18.81
N LEU A 824 20.68 -3.12 17.71
CA LEU A 824 21.29 -3.73 16.50
C LEU A 824 22.64 -4.40 16.78
N ASP A 825 23.46 -3.79 17.64
CA ASP A 825 24.76 -4.33 18.06
C ASP A 825 24.60 -5.58 18.92
N ALA A 826 23.63 -5.57 19.85
CA ALA A 826 23.36 -6.68 20.76
C ALA A 826 22.66 -7.88 20.07
N HIS A 827 21.95 -7.65 18.95
CA HIS A 827 21.13 -8.65 18.27
C HIS A 827 21.57 -8.84 16.81
N SER A 828 22.90 -9.05 16.60
CA SER A 828 23.44 -9.29 15.26
C SER A 828 22.92 -10.58 14.59
N ASP A 829 22.40 -11.52 15.39
CA ASP A 829 21.80 -12.81 14.99
C ASP A 829 20.25 -12.77 14.92
N ALA A 830 19.61 -11.60 15.15
CA ALA A 830 18.17 -11.49 15.01
C ALA A 830 17.71 -11.64 13.54
N PRO A 831 16.44 -12.02 13.29
CA PRO A 831 15.91 -12.14 11.94
C PRO A 831 16.23 -10.90 11.08
N ALA A 832 16.67 -11.12 9.85
CA ALA A 832 17.11 -10.04 8.94
C ALA A 832 16.02 -8.98 8.72
N GLN A 833 14.76 -9.43 8.62
CA GLN A 833 13.59 -8.57 8.43
C GLN A 833 13.36 -7.64 9.64
N LEU A 834 13.47 -8.16 10.86
CA LEU A 834 13.37 -7.34 12.06
C LEU A 834 14.52 -6.33 12.16
N ARG A 835 15.75 -6.74 11.84
CA ARG A 835 16.90 -5.85 11.81
C ARG A 835 16.73 -4.75 10.76
N ARG A 836 16.15 -5.09 9.58
CA ARG A 836 15.81 -4.12 8.53
C ARG A 836 14.91 -2.99 9.07
N ILE A 837 13.82 -3.33 9.74
CA ILE A 837 12.87 -2.35 10.30
C ILE A 837 13.56 -1.45 11.33
N VAL A 838 14.34 -2.01 12.25
CA VAL A 838 15.07 -1.22 13.26
C VAL A 838 16.06 -0.26 12.59
N LEU A 839 16.74 -0.71 11.52
CA LEU A 839 17.69 0.11 10.76
C LEU A 839 17.00 1.25 10.01
N GLU A 840 15.80 1.03 9.46
CA GLU A 840 14.99 2.05 8.77
C GLU A 840 14.55 3.16 9.74
N HIS A 841 14.07 2.79 10.92
CA HIS A 841 13.73 3.77 11.96
C HIS A 841 14.96 4.52 12.50
N LEU A 842 16.10 3.84 12.62
CA LEU A 842 17.36 4.50 13.00
C LEU A 842 17.78 5.55 11.97
N ASP A 843 17.74 5.22 10.67
CA ASP A 843 18.07 6.17 9.59
C ASP A 843 17.13 7.39 9.61
N ALA A 844 15.83 7.18 9.84
CA ALA A 844 14.87 8.27 9.98
C ALA A 844 15.26 9.22 11.12
N PHE A 845 15.59 8.70 12.29
CA PHE A 845 16.02 9.52 13.44
C PHE A 845 17.34 10.27 13.17
N GLU A 846 18.30 9.64 12.52
CA GLU A 846 19.56 10.27 12.15
C GLU A 846 19.36 11.36 11.10
N ARG A 847 18.41 11.21 10.20
CA ARG A 847 18.02 12.22 9.22
C ARG A 847 17.40 13.44 9.90
N ASP A 848 16.41 13.21 10.79
CA ASP A 848 15.75 14.25 11.56
C ASP A 848 16.78 15.08 12.34
N GLU A 849 17.70 14.41 13.02
CA GLU A 849 18.76 15.07 13.77
C GLU A 849 19.67 15.92 12.87
N ARG A 850 20.06 15.42 11.69
CA ARG A 850 20.90 16.17 10.73
C ARG A 850 20.20 17.45 10.28
N VAL A 851 18.90 17.38 9.93
CA VAL A 851 18.12 18.52 9.48
C VAL A 851 17.94 19.53 10.62
N GLN A 852 17.57 19.09 11.82
CA GLN A 852 17.42 19.97 12.99
C GLN A 852 18.71 20.69 13.33
N ARG A 853 19.87 20.01 13.34
CA ARG A 853 21.18 20.63 13.63
C ARG A 853 21.54 21.71 12.63
N ARG A 854 21.25 21.49 11.35
CA ARG A 854 21.53 22.48 10.29
C ARG A 854 20.78 23.78 10.56
N TRP A 855 19.51 23.70 10.85
CA TRP A 855 18.66 24.91 11.04
C TRP A 855 18.64 25.46 12.45
N LYS A 856 19.22 24.76 13.43
CA LYS A 856 19.47 25.29 14.78
C LYS A 856 20.62 26.30 14.82
N GLN A 857 21.58 26.19 13.89
CA GLN A 857 22.75 27.09 13.83
C GLN A 857 22.43 28.45 13.20
N ASP A 858 21.33 28.55 12.48
CA ASP A 858 20.89 29.77 11.79
C ASP A 858 19.86 30.59 12.63
N GLN A 859 19.64 30.23 13.90
CA GLN A 859 18.87 30.96 14.88
C GLN A 859 19.82 31.84 15.72
#